data_4582d27078ecc5ec522012fb3faca8b3
#
_entry.id   4582d27078ecc5ec522012fb3faca8b3
#
_cell.length_a   1.000
_cell.length_b   1.000
_cell.length_c   1.000
_cell.angle_alpha   90.00
_cell.angle_beta   90.00
_cell.angle_gamma   90.00
#
_symmetry.space_group_name_H-M   'P 1'
#
loop_
_entity.id
_entity.type
_entity.pdbx_description
1 polymer ?
#
loop_
_entity_poly.entity_id
_entity_poly.type
_entity_poly.pdbx_seq_one_letter_code
_entity_poly.pdbx_strand_id
1 'polypeptide(L)'
;MPIAITPEHQDLANSVRSLVARVAPSEVLHEAMETQVTNPPPYWQAAAEQGLQGVHLAESVGGQGFGILELAVVLAEFGYGAVPGPFVPSAVASALISAHDTDAKVLAELASGSAIAAYALDSGLTATRHGPREEALVIRGEVRAVPAAAQASVLVLPVAIDSGEEWVVLRADQLEIEPIASLDPLRPIAHVRANAVEVGDDAVLTNLSMTTAHALMFTLLSAEAVGVARWATDTASAYAKIREQFGRPIGQFQAIKHKCAEMMADTERATAAVWDAARAIDEASPDVEFAAAVAATLAPAAAQRCVQDCIQVHGGIGFTWEHDTNVYYRRALLLAACFGRASEHPQRVVDTATSTGMRAVDIDLDPESEKLRAEIRAEVAALKAMDRGPRKVAIAEGGWVLPYLPRPWGRAAGPVEQIIIAQEFTTGRVKRPQIAIAAWIVPSIVAFGTEEQKQRFLPPTFRGDIFWCQLFSEPGAGSDLAGLTTKATRVDGGWRITGQKIWTTAAQYSQWGALLARTDPNAPKHNGITYFLLDMKSAGIQVKPLRELTGHEMFNTVYIDDVFVPDEYVLGEVNRGWEVSRNTLTAERVTIGSSDSNFLATLPEFVEFVRDGQFDQVAQHRAGHLIAEGHAAKLLNLRSTLLTLAGGPKDRAMPSAAISKLLSMRTGQGYAEFAVSSFGTDAAIGDTDQLPGKWGEYLLASRATTIYGGTSEVQLNIIAERLLGLPRDP
;
A
#
# COMPACT_ATOMS: atom_id res chain seq x y z
N MET A 1 0.96 11.92 -11.47
CA MET A 1 1.00 10.46 -11.20
C MET A 1 -0.03 10.17 -10.12
N PRO A 2 -1.09 9.48 -10.43
CA PRO A 2 -2.30 9.51 -9.61
C PRO A 2 -2.23 8.72 -8.28
N ILE A 3 -1.28 7.86 -8.04
CA ILE A 3 -1.21 7.00 -6.84
C ILE A 3 -0.07 7.37 -5.89
N ALA A 4 0.78 8.31 -6.28
CA ALA A 4 1.82 8.89 -5.45
C ALA A 4 1.59 10.39 -5.33
N ILE A 5 1.99 10.98 -4.22
CA ILE A 5 2.04 12.44 -4.13
C ILE A 5 3.09 12.99 -5.10
N THR A 6 2.77 14.11 -5.71
CA THR A 6 3.66 14.82 -6.65
C THR A 6 4.79 15.54 -5.90
N PRO A 7 5.81 16.08 -6.61
CA PRO A 7 6.80 16.95 -5.98
C PRO A 7 6.18 18.15 -5.27
N GLU A 8 5.12 18.74 -5.82
CA GLU A 8 4.40 19.86 -5.21
C GLU A 8 3.74 19.46 -3.89
N HIS A 9 3.12 18.28 -3.80
CA HIS A 9 2.61 17.76 -2.54
C HIS A 9 3.73 17.50 -1.53
N GLN A 10 4.92 17.07 -1.99
CA GLN A 10 6.07 16.89 -1.11
C GLN A 10 6.59 18.24 -0.57
N ASP A 11 6.58 19.27 -1.41
CA ASP A 11 6.96 20.63 -1.00
C ASP A 11 5.94 21.20 0.00
N LEU A 12 4.64 20.98 -0.22
CA LEU A 12 3.59 21.31 0.73
C LEU A 12 3.83 20.59 2.07
N ALA A 13 4.05 19.28 2.05
CA ALA A 13 4.33 18.50 3.26
C ALA A 13 5.57 19.02 4.01
N ASN A 14 6.65 19.36 3.30
CA ASN A 14 7.87 19.91 3.89
C ASN A 14 7.65 21.30 4.52
N SER A 15 6.85 22.15 3.88
CA SER A 15 6.49 23.47 4.41
C SER A 15 5.68 23.33 5.69
N VAL A 16 4.63 22.52 5.68
CA VAL A 16 3.78 22.24 6.86
C VAL A 16 4.59 21.60 7.98
N ARG A 17 5.45 20.62 7.69
CA ARG A 17 6.32 19.99 8.67
C ARG A 17 7.24 21.01 9.36
N SER A 18 7.77 21.96 8.59
CA SER A 18 8.61 23.03 9.13
C SER A 18 7.83 23.96 10.07
N LEU A 19 6.56 24.26 9.75
CA LEU A 19 5.68 24.99 10.66
C LEU A 19 5.41 24.18 11.92
N VAL A 20 4.97 22.93 11.76
CA VAL A 20 4.60 22.04 12.87
C VAL A 20 5.78 21.82 13.83
N ALA A 21 6.99 21.58 13.32
CA ALA A 21 8.20 21.43 14.16
C ALA A 21 8.49 22.68 15.00
N ARG A 22 8.13 23.87 14.52
CA ARG A 22 8.32 25.14 15.23
C ARG A 22 7.24 25.40 16.26
N VAL A 23 5.98 25.02 15.98
CA VAL A 23 4.82 25.40 16.82
C VAL A 23 4.38 24.31 17.78
N ALA A 24 4.79 23.09 17.59
CA ALA A 24 4.45 21.94 18.42
C ALA A 24 5.72 21.07 18.74
N PRO A 25 6.83 21.68 19.24
CA PRO A 25 7.92 20.89 19.77
C PRO A 25 7.48 20.14 21.06
N SER A 26 8.25 19.13 21.48
CA SER A 26 7.91 18.27 22.62
C SER A 26 7.55 19.05 23.89
N GLU A 27 8.28 20.12 24.20
CA GLU A 27 8.02 20.96 25.36
C GLU A 27 6.62 21.59 25.33
N VAL A 28 6.17 22.05 24.15
CA VAL A 28 4.81 22.63 23.98
C VAL A 28 3.75 21.54 24.11
N LEU A 29 3.99 20.34 23.62
CA LEU A 29 3.07 19.22 23.78
C LEU A 29 2.91 18.85 25.27
N HIS A 30 4.00 18.73 26.02
CA HIS A 30 3.97 18.42 27.45
C HIS A 30 3.33 19.54 28.27
N GLU A 31 3.60 20.81 27.97
CA GLU A 31 2.92 21.94 28.61
C GLU A 31 1.40 21.88 28.37
N ALA A 32 0.98 21.60 27.13
CA ALA A 32 -0.44 21.47 26.78
C ALA A 32 -1.13 20.24 27.40
N MET A 33 -0.35 19.21 27.80
CA MET A 33 -0.88 18.07 28.55
C MET A 33 -1.26 18.42 29.99
N GLU A 34 -0.62 19.41 30.58
CA GLU A 34 -0.82 19.85 31.98
C GLU A 34 -1.72 21.09 32.09
N THR A 35 -1.86 21.83 30.99
CA THR A 35 -2.63 23.09 30.95
C THR A 35 -3.76 22.96 29.94
N GLN A 36 -4.74 23.89 30.03
CA GLN A 36 -5.74 23.95 28.95
C GLN A 36 -5.14 24.54 27.67
N VAL A 37 -5.48 23.95 26.53
CA VAL A 37 -5.13 24.52 25.23
C VAL A 37 -5.78 25.90 25.07
N THR A 38 -4.97 26.92 24.80
CA THR A 38 -5.46 28.29 24.59
C THR A 38 -6.35 28.37 23.34
N ASN A 39 -7.29 29.34 23.36
CA ASN A 39 -8.24 29.59 22.29
C ASN A 39 -8.17 31.03 21.78
N PRO A 40 -7.71 31.31 20.56
CA PRO A 40 -7.08 30.37 19.61
C PRO A 40 -5.67 29.93 20.07
N PRO A 41 -5.17 28.79 19.60
CA PRO A 41 -3.78 28.39 19.88
C PRO A 41 -2.78 29.38 19.27
N PRO A 42 -1.55 29.49 19.84
CA PRO A 42 -0.55 30.47 19.34
C PRO A 42 -0.18 30.33 17.87
N TYR A 43 -0.24 29.10 17.31
CA TYR A 43 0.08 28.82 15.91
C TYR A 43 -1.04 29.19 14.93
N TRP A 44 -2.27 29.46 15.42
CA TRP A 44 -3.47 29.58 14.58
C TRP A 44 -3.33 30.65 13.50
N GLN A 45 -2.82 31.83 13.90
CA GLN A 45 -2.59 32.93 12.98
C GLN A 45 -1.50 32.59 11.95
N ALA A 46 -0.40 31.95 12.38
CA ALA A 46 0.69 31.56 11.46
C ALA A 46 0.23 30.50 10.43
N ALA A 47 -0.69 29.62 10.80
CA ALA A 47 -1.30 28.68 9.88
C ALA A 47 -2.25 29.39 8.88
N ALA A 48 -3.00 30.41 9.35
CA ALA A 48 -3.87 31.22 8.50
C ALA A 48 -3.06 32.04 7.47
N GLU A 49 -1.97 32.65 7.90
CA GLU A 49 -1.06 33.39 7.00
C GLU A 49 -0.44 32.53 5.91
N GLN A 50 -0.32 31.21 6.14
CA GLN A 50 0.08 30.24 5.14
C GLN A 50 -1.10 29.66 4.34
N GLY A 51 -2.33 30.09 4.60
CA GLY A 51 -3.54 29.62 3.92
C GLY A 51 -3.96 28.18 4.27
N LEU A 52 -3.44 27.59 5.36
CA LEU A 52 -3.64 26.16 5.65
C LEU A 52 -5.08 25.83 6.06
N GLN A 53 -5.82 26.77 6.71
CA GLN A 53 -7.23 26.57 7.04
C GLN A 53 -8.12 26.50 5.80
N GLY A 54 -7.72 27.19 4.72
CA GLY A 54 -8.50 27.28 3.49
C GLY A 54 -7.87 26.54 2.31
N VAL A 55 -6.94 25.57 2.53
CA VAL A 55 -6.21 24.92 1.43
C VAL A 55 -7.14 24.29 0.40
N HIS A 56 -8.24 23.65 0.85
CA HIS A 56 -9.25 22.97 0.03
C HIS A 56 -10.44 23.86 -0.36
N LEU A 57 -10.51 25.07 0.16
CA LEU A 57 -11.61 25.98 -0.09
C LEU A 57 -11.38 26.78 -1.39
N ALA A 58 -12.47 27.13 -2.06
CA ALA A 58 -12.41 27.90 -3.30
C ALA A 58 -11.77 29.30 -3.07
N GLU A 59 -11.07 29.80 -4.09
CA GLU A 59 -10.47 31.15 -4.07
C GLU A 59 -11.51 32.25 -3.84
N SER A 60 -12.75 32.06 -4.31
CA SER A 60 -13.87 33.00 -4.14
C SER A 60 -14.25 33.28 -2.69
N VAL A 61 -13.92 32.39 -1.76
CA VAL A 61 -14.11 32.53 -0.32
C VAL A 61 -12.79 32.76 0.44
N GLY A 62 -11.71 33.06 -0.29
CA GLY A 62 -10.38 33.31 0.30
C GLY A 62 -9.56 32.05 0.57
N GLY A 63 -9.96 30.91 0.03
CA GLY A 63 -9.21 29.67 0.06
C GLY A 63 -8.09 29.62 -0.98
N GLN A 64 -7.41 28.45 -1.09
CA GLN A 64 -6.29 28.24 -2.02
C GLN A 64 -6.70 27.49 -3.29
N GLY A 65 -7.94 26.98 -3.38
CA GLY A 65 -8.48 26.31 -4.55
C GLY A 65 -7.93 24.90 -4.82
N PHE A 66 -7.26 24.27 -3.84
CA PHE A 66 -6.78 22.88 -3.94
C PHE A 66 -7.87 21.87 -3.58
N GLY A 67 -7.51 20.58 -3.51
CA GLY A 67 -8.43 19.49 -3.24
C GLY A 67 -8.34 18.90 -1.83
N ILE A 68 -9.08 17.83 -1.63
CA ILE A 68 -9.05 17.05 -0.38
C ILE A 68 -7.71 16.30 -0.26
N LEU A 69 -7.03 15.98 -1.35
CA LEU A 69 -5.72 15.35 -1.31
C LEU A 69 -4.67 16.27 -0.65
N GLU A 70 -4.63 17.55 -1.03
CA GLU A 70 -3.73 18.52 -0.42
C GLU A 70 -4.08 18.75 1.05
N LEU A 71 -5.37 18.82 1.39
CA LEU A 71 -5.79 18.89 2.78
C LEU A 71 -5.33 17.65 3.56
N ALA A 72 -5.47 16.45 3.01
CA ALA A 72 -5.00 15.22 3.65
C ALA A 72 -3.48 15.22 3.87
N VAL A 73 -2.68 15.77 2.95
CA VAL A 73 -1.24 15.99 3.14
C VAL A 73 -0.97 16.92 4.33
N VAL A 74 -1.70 18.02 4.45
CA VAL A 74 -1.58 18.94 5.59
C VAL A 74 -1.91 18.23 6.89
N LEU A 75 -3.06 17.53 6.95
CA LEU A 75 -3.51 16.85 8.16
C LEU A 75 -2.58 15.72 8.60
N ALA A 76 -1.93 15.05 7.67
CA ALA A 76 -0.91 14.04 7.99
C ALA A 76 0.31 14.67 8.69
N GLU A 77 0.73 15.88 8.32
CA GLU A 77 1.81 16.58 9.03
C GLU A 77 1.36 17.11 10.41
N PHE A 78 0.10 17.56 10.55
CA PHE A 78 -0.49 17.90 11.86
C PHE A 78 -0.58 16.67 12.78
N GLY A 79 -0.93 15.50 12.24
CA GLY A 79 -0.91 14.23 12.97
C GLY A 79 0.51 13.82 13.38
N TYR A 80 1.48 14.01 12.49
CA TYR A 80 2.89 13.75 12.77
C TYR A 80 3.43 14.58 13.94
N GLY A 81 2.99 15.82 14.09
CA GLY A 81 3.36 16.69 15.19
C GLY A 81 2.42 16.63 16.39
N ALA A 82 1.38 15.79 16.39
CA ALA A 82 0.33 15.76 17.41
C ALA A 82 -0.18 17.16 17.81
N VAL A 83 -0.30 18.07 16.84
CA VAL A 83 -0.56 19.50 17.08
C VAL A 83 -1.78 19.71 17.99
N PRO A 84 -1.66 20.50 19.07
CA PRO A 84 -2.76 20.77 19.99
C PRO A 84 -3.86 21.62 19.38
N GLY A 85 -5.11 21.42 19.81
CA GLY A 85 -6.23 22.33 19.53
C GLY A 85 -7.06 21.96 18.30
N PRO A 86 -7.77 22.95 17.71
CA PRO A 86 -8.93 22.71 16.87
C PRO A 86 -8.65 22.56 15.37
N PHE A 87 -7.39 22.56 14.88
CA PHE A 87 -7.10 22.64 13.45
C PHE A 87 -7.78 21.50 12.66
N VAL A 88 -7.58 20.26 13.07
CA VAL A 88 -8.15 19.10 12.36
C VAL A 88 -9.68 19.08 12.42
N PRO A 89 -10.33 19.24 13.59
CA PRO A 89 -11.78 19.39 13.64
C PRO A 89 -12.34 20.52 12.77
N SER A 90 -11.66 21.67 12.74
CA SER A 90 -12.07 22.82 11.92
C SER A 90 -11.92 22.54 10.43
N ALA A 91 -10.85 21.89 10.01
CA ALA A 91 -10.63 21.47 8.62
C ALA A 91 -11.68 20.46 8.15
N VAL A 92 -12.05 19.49 9.00
CA VAL A 92 -13.12 18.54 8.68
C VAL A 92 -14.47 19.27 8.56
N ALA A 93 -14.81 20.14 9.51
CA ALA A 93 -16.06 20.91 9.47
C ALA A 93 -16.14 21.82 8.24
N SER A 94 -15.06 22.52 7.89
CA SER A 94 -15.01 23.36 6.68
C SER A 94 -15.18 22.55 5.40
N ALA A 95 -14.62 21.34 5.32
CA ALA A 95 -14.82 20.44 4.18
C ALA A 95 -16.30 19.99 4.05
N LEU A 96 -16.97 19.71 5.18
CA LEU A 96 -18.40 19.38 5.18
C LEU A 96 -19.27 20.57 4.68
N ILE A 97 -18.98 21.79 5.12
CA ILE A 97 -19.69 22.99 4.68
C ILE A 97 -19.41 23.25 3.19
N SER A 98 -18.16 23.15 2.77
CA SER A 98 -17.73 23.39 1.38
C SER A 98 -18.38 22.42 0.39
N ALA A 99 -18.73 21.22 0.81
CA ALA A 99 -19.42 20.25 -0.05
C ALA A 99 -20.86 20.65 -0.38
N HIS A 100 -21.39 21.69 0.25
CA HIS A 100 -22.78 22.17 0.09
C HIS A 100 -22.93 23.51 -0.64
N ASP A 101 -21.95 24.21 -1.04
CA ASP A 101 -21.98 25.40 -1.93
C ASP A 101 -22.77 26.65 -1.46
N THR A 102 -23.15 26.81 -0.18
CA THR A 102 -24.10 27.90 0.19
C THR A 102 -23.71 28.90 1.27
N ASP A 103 -22.80 28.64 2.18
CA ASP A 103 -22.42 29.63 3.19
C ASP A 103 -21.05 30.27 2.94
N ALA A 104 -20.96 31.07 1.86
CA ALA A 104 -19.75 31.78 1.50
C ALA A 104 -19.16 32.62 2.64
N LYS A 105 -20.00 33.12 3.55
CA LYS A 105 -19.57 33.94 4.69
C LYS A 105 -18.86 33.09 5.74
N VAL A 106 -19.46 31.96 6.15
CA VAL A 106 -18.81 31.03 7.11
C VAL A 106 -17.54 30.45 6.54
N LEU A 107 -17.53 30.07 5.28
CA LEU A 107 -16.32 29.55 4.61
C LEU A 107 -15.20 30.60 4.57
N ALA A 108 -15.52 31.88 4.31
CA ALA A 108 -14.53 32.97 4.35
C ALA A 108 -13.98 33.21 5.77
N GLU A 109 -14.84 33.15 6.80
CA GLU A 109 -14.41 33.22 8.19
C GLU A 109 -13.49 32.08 8.57
N LEU A 110 -13.76 30.86 8.08
CA LEU A 110 -12.92 29.66 8.30
C LEU A 110 -11.60 29.74 7.52
N ALA A 111 -11.62 30.13 6.24
CA ALA A 111 -10.44 30.27 5.41
C ALA A 111 -9.44 31.28 5.98
N SER A 112 -9.93 32.41 6.50
CA SER A 112 -9.11 33.45 7.13
C SER A 112 -8.65 33.10 8.55
N GLY A 113 -9.18 32.02 9.14
CA GLY A 113 -8.90 31.65 10.53
C GLY A 113 -9.61 32.55 11.55
N SER A 114 -10.53 33.48 11.14
CA SER A 114 -11.31 34.31 12.06
C SER A 114 -12.42 33.52 12.78
N ALA A 115 -12.83 32.38 12.26
CA ALA A 115 -13.69 31.41 12.92
C ALA A 115 -12.98 30.06 13.11
N ILE A 116 -13.39 29.32 14.12
CA ILE A 116 -13.02 27.94 14.40
C ILE A 116 -14.31 27.11 14.31
N ALA A 117 -14.25 25.96 13.64
CA ALA A 117 -15.38 25.06 13.57
C ALA A 117 -15.11 23.72 14.27
N ALA A 118 -16.20 23.05 14.64
CA ALA A 118 -16.22 21.69 15.15
C ALA A 118 -17.32 20.90 14.45
N TYR A 119 -17.26 19.59 14.54
CA TYR A 119 -18.26 18.68 13.97
C TYR A 119 -18.55 17.53 14.93
N ALA A 120 -19.71 16.91 14.78
CA ALA A 120 -20.04 15.65 15.46
C ALA A 120 -20.22 14.53 14.43
N LEU A 121 -19.93 13.29 14.85
CA LEU A 121 -20.14 12.09 14.03
C LEU A 121 -21.56 11.56 14.18
N ASP A 122 -22.00 11.42 15.44
CA ASP A 122 -23.28 10.81 15.77
C ASP A 122 -24.37 11.87 15.96
N SER A 123 -25.60 11.56 15.54
CA SER A 123 -26.75 12.38 15.80
C SER A 123 -27.36 12.02 17.15
N GLY A 124 -27.07 12.83 18.20
CA GLY A 124 -27.83 12.83 19.44
C GLY A 124 -28.91 13.93 19.43
N LEU A 125 -29.04 14.65 18.32
CA LEU A 125 -30.00 15.72 18.12
C LEU A 125 -31.18 15.25 17.26
N THR A 126 -32.34 15.73 17.56
CA THR A 126 -33.57 15.56 16.75
C THR A 126 -34.09 16.91 16.32
N ALA A 127 -34.69 16.97 15.15
CA ALA A 127 -35.34 18.19 14.68
C ALA A 127 -36.76 17.92 14.18
N THR A 128 -37.62 18.90 14.39
CA THR A 128 -39.00 18.92 13.86
C THR A 128 -39.18 20.14 12.98
N ARG A 129 -39.78 19.97 11.80
CA ARG A 129 -40.11 21.08 10.90
C ARG A 129 -41.34 21.80 11.37
N HIS A 130 -41.30 23.11 11.33
CA HIS A 130 -42.38 24.00 11.76
C HIS A 130 -42.65 25.14 10.77
N GLY A 131 -43.82 25.71 10.86
CA GLY A 131 -44.27 26.85 10.03
C GLY A 131 -45.19 26.43 8.88
N PRO A 132 -45.84 27.43 8.22
CA PRO A 132 -46.85 27.18 7.19
C PRO A 132 -46.32 26.47 5.93
N ARG A 133 -44.99 26.48 5.74
CA ARG A 133 -44.26 25.83 4.62
C ARG A 133 -43.16 24.88 5.10
N GLU A 134 -43.13 24.57 6.42
CA GLU A 134 -42.09 23.75 7.04
C GLU A 134 -40.66 24.34 6.87
N GLU A 135 -40.52 25.64 6.83
CA GLU A 135 -39.28 26.38 6.52
C GLU A 135 -38.34 26.55 7.73
N ALA A 136 -38.74 26.11 8.91
CA ALA A 136 -37.96 26.23 10.13
C ALA A 136 -37.79 24.86 10.80
N LEU A 137 -36.57 24.58 11.27
CA LEU A 137 -36.24 23.43 12.09
C LEU A 137 -36.16 23.84 13.58
N VAL A 138 -36.77 23.07 14.45
CA VAL A 138 -36.59 23.20 15.91
C VAL A 138 -35.80 22.03 16.41
N ILE A 139 -34.54 22.27 16.82
CA ILE A 139 -33.53 21.25 17.16
C ILE A 139 -33.50 21.07 18.69
N ARG A 140 -33.49 19.83 19.14
CA ARG A 140 -33.41 19.40 20.54
C ARG A 140 -32.52 18.21 20.72
N GLY A 141 -31.91 18.06 21.92
CA GLY A 141 -31.14 16.90 22.29
C GLY A 141 -29.70 17.21 22.70
N GLU A 142 -28.89 16.19 22.81
CA GLU A 142 -27.48 16.35 23.20
C GLU A 142 -26.57 15.46 22.40
N VAL A 143 -25.37 15.96 22.06
CA VAL A 143 -24.27 15.19 21.49
C VAL A 143 -23.11 15.20 22.46
N ARG A 144 -22.54 14.01 22.71
CA ARG A 144 -21.44 13.84 23.67
C ARG A 144 -20.09 13.83 22.99
N ALA A 145 -19.09 14.33 23.71
CA ALA A 145 -17.69 14.23 23.34
C ALA A 145 -17.33 14.82 21.95
N VAL A 146 -17.90 15.97 21.61
CA VAL A 146 -17.63 16.68 20.36
C VAL A 146 -16.22 17.31 20.42
N PRO A 147 -15.27 16.89 19.51
CA PRO A 147 -13.92 17.43 19.53
C PRO A 147 -13.90 18.92 19.19
N ALA A 148 -13.12 19.68 19.96
CA ALA A 148 -12.92 21.13 19.83
C ALA A 148 -14.21 22.00 19.97
N ALA A 149 -15.36 21.45 20.34
CA ALA A 149 -16.60 22.23 20.42
C ALA A 149 -16.49 23.45 21.36
N ALA A 150 -15.77 23.31 22.47
CA ALA A 150 -15.56 24.45 23.41
C ALA A 150 -14.66 25.57 22.84
N GLN A 151 -13.95 25.31 21.74
CA GLN A 151 -13.10 26.29 21.06
C GLN A 151 -13.78 26.85 19.79
N ALA A 152 -14.83 26.20 19.33
CA ALA A 152 -15.51 26.53 18.09
C ALA A 152 -16.49 27.69 18.23
N SER A 153 -16.59 28.49 17.19
CA SER A 153 -17.67 29.49 16.99
C SER A 153 -18.77 28.95 16.07
N VAL A 154 -18.48 27.86 15.33
CA VAL A 154 -19.39 27.21 14.39
C VAL A 154 -19.37 25.70 14.63
N LEU A 155 -20.52 25.06 14.63
CA LEU A 155 -20.62 23.59 14.74
C LEU A 155 -21.41 23.01 13.57
N VAL A 156 -20.92 21.94 12.99
CA VAL A 156 -21.58 21.15 11.96
C VAL A 156 -22.07 19.84 12.61
N LEU A 157 -23.38 19.70 12.71
CA LEU A 157 -24.00 18.66 13.50
C LEU A 157 -25.03 17.87 12.68
N PRO A 158 -25.04 16.51 12.73
CA PRO A 158 -26.15 15.76 12.18
C PRO A 158 -27.38 15.83 13.10
N VAL A 159 -28.55 15.93 12.49
CA VAL A 159 -29.84 15.96 13.22
C VAL A 159 -30.77 14.92 12.60
N ALA A 160 -31.41 14.11 13.44
CA ALA A 160 -32.40 13.16 13.01
C ALA A 160 -33.73 13.87 12.80
N ILE A 161 -34.36 13.66 11.64
CA ILE A 161 -35.68 14.12 11.26
C ILE A 161 -36.57 12.93 10.90
N ASP A 162 -37.88 13.10 10.75
CA ASP A 162 -38.80 12.01 10.41
C ASP A 162 -38.45 11.31 9.07
N SER A 163 -37.85 12.02 8.12
CA SER A 163 -37.47 11.52 6.81
C SER A 163 -36.04 10.94 6.75
N GLY A 164 -35.25 10.99 7.84
CA GLY A 164 -33.86 10.54 7.87
C GLY A 164 -32.97 11.41 8.73
N GLU A 165 -31.80 11.78 8.23
CA GLU A 165 -30.85 12.66 8.89
C GLU A 165 -30.47 13.82 7.97
N GLU A 166 -30.32 15.02 8.55
CA GLU A 166 -29.83 16.23 7.88
C GLU A 166 -28.61 16.78 8.62
N TRP A 167 -27.77 17.52 7.93
CA TRP A 167 -26.66 18.23 8.50
C TRP A 167 -27.00 19.72 8.68
N VAL A 168 -26.68 20.28 9.84
CA VAL A 168 -26.96 21.70 10.14
C VAL A 168 -25.68 22.41 10.58
N VAL A 169 -25.59 23.71 10.22
CA VAL A 169 -24.55 24.63 10.68
C VAL A 169 -25.14 25.51 11.76
N LEU A 170 -24.63 25.42 13.00
CA LEU A 170 -25.07 26.20 14.12
C LEU A 170 -23.96 27.09 14.64
N ARG A 171 -24.31 28.29 15.16
CA ARG A 171 -23.39 29.13 15.92
C ARG A 171 -23.29 28.64 17.36
N ALA A 172 -22.10 28.72 17.95
CA ALA A 172 -21.87 28.21 19.30
C ALA A 172 -22.72 28.92 20.37
N ASP A 173 -23.07 30.19 20.15
CA ASP A 173 -23.93 31.00 21.07
C ASP A 173 -25.40 30.53 21.09
N GLN A 174 -25.82 29.69 20.15
CA GLN A 174 -27.14 29.07 20.11
C GLN A 174 -27.19 27.77 20.95
N LEU A 175 -26.08 27.29 21.45
CA LEU A 175 -25.92 25.97 22.05
C LEU A 175 -25.40 26.08 23.49
N GLU A 176 -25.74 25.10 24.32
CA GLU A 176 -25.06 24.91 25.60
C GLU A 176 -23.86 23.97 25.38
N ILE A 177 -22.65 24.50 25.62
CA ILE A 177 -21.39 23.76 25.40
C ILE A 177 -20.70 23.61 26.76
N GLU A 178 -20.60 22.37 27.23
CA GLU A 178 -20.00 22.00 28.51
C GLU A 178 -18.68 21.25 28.27
N PRO A 179 -17.51 21.84 28.55
CA PRO A 179 -16.22 21.15 28.43
C PRO A 179 -16.17 19.93 29.35
N ILE A 180 -15.60 18.82 28.84
CA ILE A 180 -15.39 17.61 29.61
C ILE A 180 -13.92 17.13 29.47
N ALA A 181 -13.47 16.31 30.43
CA ALA A 181 -12.12 15.78 30.41
C ALA A 181 -11.90 14.87 29.17
N SER A 182 -10.93 15.22 28.34
CA SER A 182 -10.53 14.43 27.17
C SER A 182 -9.49 13.38 27.55
N LEU A 183 -9.54 12.22 26.90
CA LEU A 183 -8.47 11.23 26.95
C LEU A 183 -7.15 11.79 26.37
N ASP A 184 -7.25 12.64 25.34
CA ASP A 184 -6.16 13.42 24.78
C ASP A 184 -6.32 14.90 25.19
N PRO A 185 -5.60 15.37 26.21
CA PRO A 185 -5.70 16.77 26.66
C PRO A 185 -5.35 17.80 25.57
N LEU A 186 -4.55 17.39 24.56
CA LEU A 186 -4.21 18.26 23.43
C LEU A 186 -5.40 18.52 22.50
N ARG A 187 -6.46 17.73 22.59
CA ARG A 187 -7.72 17.92 21.85
C ARG A 187 -8.90 17.96 22.82
N PRO A 188 -9.26 19.15 23.30
CA PRO A 188 -10.44 19.31 24.16
C PRO A 188 -11.70 18.78 23.51
N ILE A 189 -12.59 18.20 24.31
CA ILE A 189 -13.91 17.73 23.89
C ILE A 189 -14.99 18.39 24.81
N ALA A 190 -16.23 18.46 24.30
CA ALA A 190 -17.32 19.00 25.06
C ALA A 190 -18.64 18.25 24.82
N HIS A 191 -19.57 18.32 25.77
CA HIS A 191 -20.97 18.03 25.52
C HIS A 191 -21.62 19.25 24.86
N VAL A 192 -22.48 18.99 23.89
CA VAL A 192 -23.24 20.03 23.17
C VAL A 192 -24.71 19.73 23.30
N ARG A 193 -25.50 20.70 23.79
CA ARG A 193 -26.95 20.57 23.91
C ARG A 193 -27.66 21.66 23.11
N ALA A 194 -28.74 21.26 22.46
CA ALA A 194 -29.67 22.14 21.76
C ALA A 194 -31.01 22.15 22.52
N ASN A 195 -31.40 23.30 23.06
CA ASN A 195 -32.64 23.49 23.82
C ASN A 195 -33.67 24.23 22.98
N ALA A 196 -34.32 23.52 22.03
CA ALA A 196 -35.28 24.12 21.11
C ALA A 196 -34.67 25.25 20.26
N VAL A 197 -33.51 25.00 19.68
CA VAL A 197 -32.84 25.94 18.78
C VAL A 197 -33.62 25.98 17.46
N GLU A 198 -34.12 27.16 17.11
CA GLU A 198 -34.87 27.41 15.89
C GLU A 198 -33.93 27.95 14.80
N VAL A 199 -33.89 27.28 13.64
CA VAL A 199 -33.08 27.66 12.49
C VAL A 199 -33.88 27.59 11.19
N GLY A 200 -33.51 28.41 10.23
CA GLY A 200 -34.07 28.38 8.88
C GLY A 200 -33.41 27.34 7.98
N ASP A 201 -33.96 27.18 6.79
CA ASP A 201 -33.40 26.27 5.79
C ASP A 201 -31.96 26.65 5.31
N ASP A 202 -31.59 27.92 5.54
CA ASP A 202 -30.22 28.40 5.24
C ASP A 202 -29.12 27.79 6.15
N ALA A 203 -29.52 27.24 7.30
CA ALA A 203 -28.61 26.49 8.18
C ALA A 203 -28.48 25.01 7.81
N VAL A 204 -29.28 24.49 6.87
CA VAL A 204 -29.33 23.09 6.50
C VAL A 204 -28.44 22.84 5.29
N LEU A 205 -27.53 21.88 5.41
CA LEU A 205 -26.68 21.43 4.31
C LEU A 205 -27.43 20.40 3.42
N THR A 206 -28.43 20.84 2.68
CA THR A 206 -29.40 19.99 1.97
C THR A 206 -28.80 19.09 0.91
N ASN A 207 -27.62 19.43 0.34
CA ASN A 207 -26.92 18.63 -0.67
C ASN A 207 -25.84 17.70 -0.06
N LEU A 208 -25.64 17.74 1.26
CA LEU A 208 -24.65 16.90 1.92
C LEU A 208 -25.29 15.59 2.35
N SER A 209 -25.09 14.53 1.54
CA SER A 209 -25.53 13.19 1.92
C SER A 209 -24.70 12.63 3.08
N MET A 210 -25.28 11.72 3.87
CA MET A 210 -24.55 11.02 4.93
C MET A 210 -23.32 10.26 4.37
N THR A 211 -23.43 9.66 3.19
CA THR A 211 -22.32 8.98 2.51
C THR A 211 -21.18 9.97 2.22
N THR A 212 -21.48 11.14 1.67
CA THR A 212 -20.46 12.17 1.38
C THR A 212 -19.83 12.70 2.66
N ALA A 213 -20.64 12.99 3.67
CA ALA A 213 -20.16 13.46 4.96
C ALA A 213 -19.22 12.45 5.64
N HIS A 214 -19.63 11.19 5.69
CA HIS A 214 -18.79 10.12 6.22
C HIS A 214 -17.50 9.95 5.41
N ALA A 215 -17.56 9.99 4.07
CA ALA A 215 -16.38 9.88 3.24
C ALA A 215 -15.36 10.99 3.52
N LEU A 216 -15.80 12.24 3.63
CA LEU A 216 -14.95 13.37 3.99
C LEU A 216 -14.35 13.21 5.39
N MET A 217 -15.19 12.99 6.41
CA MET A 217 -14.74 12.84 7.79
C MET A 217 -13.73 11.72 7.95
N PHE A 218 -14.05 10.52 7.47
CA PHE A 218 -13.18 9.35 7.65
C PHE A 218 -11.88 9.47 6.86
N THR A 219 -11.90 10.05 5.67
CA THR A 219 -10.67 10.28 4.89
C THR A 219 -9.74 11.26 5.60
N LEU A 220 -10.26 12.39 6.07
CA LEU A 220 -9.47 13.43 6.72
C LEU A 220 -8.95 13.00 8.10
N LEU A 221 -9.74 12.29 8.90
CA LEU A 221 -9.27 11.68 10.15
C LEU A 221 -8.23 10.60 9.91
N SER A 222 -8.40 9.81 8.85
CA SER A 222 -7.40 8.81 8.44
C SER A 222 -6.06 9.45 8.06
N ALA A 223 -6.09 10.64 7.47
CA ALA A 223 -4.87 11.38 7.16
C ALA A 223 -4.11 11.78 8.44
N GLU A 224 -4.80 12.28 9.46
CA GLU A 224 -4.17 12.54 10.77
C GLU A 224 -3.61 11.26 11.39
N ALA A 225 -4.36 10.16 11.36
CA ALA A 225 -3.95 8.87 11.90
C ALA A 225 -2.66 8.33 11.24
N VAL A 226 -2.52 8.49 9.93
CA VAL A 226 -1.28 8.16 9.20
C VAL A 226 -0.10 8.99 9.68
N GLY A 227 -0.30 10.28 9.98
CA GLY A 227 0.74 11.12 10.58
C GLY A 227 1.24 10.57 11.91
N VAL A 228 0.32 10.15 12.78
CA VAL A 228 0.62 9.51 14.07
C VAL A 228 1.40 8.20 13.89
N ALA A 229 0.98 7.34 12.96
CA ALA A 229 1.67 6.07 12.66
C ALA A 229 3.10 6.31 12.14
N ARG A 230 3.29 7.31 11.27
CA ARG A 230 4.58 7.68 10.72
C ARG A 230 5.53 8.20 11.83
N TRP A 231 5.07 9.09 12.70
CA TRP A 231 5.86 9.54 13.84
C TRP A 231 6.34 8.38 14.72
N ALA A 232 5.44 7.46 15.05
CA ALA A 232 5.76 6.31 15.87
C ALA A 232 6.82 5.41 15.21
N THR A 233 6.70 5.18 13.89
CA THR A 233 7.65 4.39 13.09
C THR A 233 9.04 5.04 13.05
N ASP A 234 9.10 6.35 12.79
CA ASP A 234 10.35 7.11 12.72
C ASP A 234 11.04 7.15 14.09
N THR A 235 10.27 7.41 15.17
CA THR A 235 10.78 7.51 16.54
C THR A 235 11.31 6.17 17.03
N ALA A 236 10.56 5.07 16.86
CA ALA A 236 11.03 3.73 17.22
C ALA A 236 12.29 3.33 16.46
N SER A 237 12.33 3.62 15.15
CA SER A 237 13.49 3.31 14.31
C SER A 237 14.71 4.13 14.68
N ALA A 238 14.55 5.42 14.98
CA ALA A 238 15.63 6.28 15.44
C ALA A 238 16.22 5.76 16.78
N TYR A 239 15.36 5.44 17.74
CA TYR A 239 15.80 4.90 19.02
C TYR A 239 16.51 3.55 18.86
N ALA A 240 15.99 2.65 18.03
CA ALA A 240 16.57 1.33 17.80
C ALA A 240 17.99 1.37 17.18
N LYS A 241 18.36 2.47 16.50
CA LYS A 241 19.71 2.67 15.93
C LYS A 241 20.74 3.03 16.98
N ILE A 242 20.35 3.74 18.04
CA ILE A 242 21.28 4.34 19.01
C ILE A 242 21.26 3.66 20.38
N ARG A 243 20.13 3.07 20.77
CA ARG A 243 20.02 2.39 22.08
C ARG A 243 20.78 1.07 22.06
N GLU A 244 21.74 0.93 22.96
CA GLU A 244 22.52 -0.30 23.13
C GLU A 244 22.03 -1.13 24.30
N GLN A 245 21.92 -2.42 24.10
CA GLN A 245 21.75 -3.46 25.11
C GLN A 245 22.49 -4.72 24.66
N PHE A 246 23.01 -5.51 25.59
CA PHE A 246 23.81 -6.71 25.30
C PHE A 246 25.00 -6.41 24.36
N GLY A 247 25.60 -5.23 24.48
CA GLY A 247 26.81 -4.80 23.77
C GLY A 247 26.58 -4.39 22.30
N ARG A 248 25.35 -4.15 21.89
CA ARG A 248 25.04 -3.70 20.52
C ARG A 248 23.73 -2.91 20.44
N PRO A 249 23.51 -2.10 19.37
CA PRO A 249 22.24 -1.41 19.13
C PRO A 249 21.07 -2.40 19.10
N ILE A 250 19.96 -2.04 19.76
CA ILE A 250 18.80 -2.94 19.84
C ILE A 250 18.18 -3.23 18.46
N GLY A 251 18.35 -2.35 17.47
CA GLY A 251 17.94 -2.56 16.08
C GLY A 251 18.70 -3.67 15.35
N GLN A 252 19.77 -4.23 15.90
CA GLN A 252 20.42 -5.45 15.40
C GLN A 252 19.68 -6.72 15.81
N PHE A 253 18.88 -6.69 16.89
CA PHE A 253 18.08 -7.86 17.25
C PHE A 253 16.90 -8.01 16.32
N GLN A 254 16.77 -9.19 15.71
CA GLN A 254 15.76 -9.46 14.69
C GLN A 254 14.33 -9.12 15.12
N ALA A 255 13.95 -9.41 16.38
CA ALA A 255 12.63 -9.10 16.92
C ALA A 255 12.31 -7.59 16.91
N ILE A 256 13.27 -6.74 17.28
CA ILE A 256 13.13 -5.27 17.25
C ILE A 256 13.15 -4.77 15.80
N LYS A 257 14.11 -5.28 15.01
CA LYS A 257 14.24 -4.97 13.58
C LYS A 257 12.94 -5.22 12.83
N HIS A 258 12.36 -6.41 13.01
CA HIS A 258 11.12 -6.81 12.36
C HIS A 258 9.92 -5.99 12.85
N LYS A 259 9.86 -5.67 14.15
CA LYS A 259 8.81 -4.82 14.69
C LYS A 259 8.79 -3.44 14.00
N CYS A 260 9.93 -2.78 13.85
CA CYS A 260 10.03 -1.52 13.12
C CYS A 260 9.64 -1.68 11.63
N ALA A 261 10.01 -2.80 11.01
CA ALA A 261 9.63 -3.08 9.61
C ALA A 261 8.12 -3.28 9.44
N GLU A 262 7.45 -3.94 10.38
CA GLU A 262 5.98 -4.09 10.40
C GLU A 262 5.28 -2.73 10.58
N MET A 263 5.78 -1.88 11.48
CA MET A 263 5.27 -0.51 11.65
C MET A 263 5.36 0.27 10.33
N MET A 264 6.48 0.15 9.60
CA MET A 264 6.64 0.78 8.29
C MET A 264 5.65 0.22 7.26
N ALA A 265 5.45 -1.10 7.22
CA ALA A 265 4.52 -1.73 6.30
C ALA A 265 3.06 -1.29 6.57
N ASP A 266 2.65 -1.21 7.83
CA ASP A 266 1.33 -0.73 8.24
C ASP A 266 1.13 0.76 7.91
N THR A 267 2.14 1.60 8.16
CA THR A 267 2.12 3.04 7.83
C THR A 267 1.97 3.27 6.33
N GLU A 268 2.75 2.56 5.50
CA GLU A 268 2.70 2.68 4.05
C GLU A 268 1.38 2.20 3.46
N ARG A 269 0.85 1.09 4.00
CA ARG A 269 -0.46 0.54 3.63
C ARG A 269 -1.60 1.52 3.92
N ALA A 270 -1.63 2.08 5.12
CA ALA A 270 -2.61 3.07 5.52
C ALA A 270 -2.50 4.37 4.70
N THR A 271 -1.26 4.83 4.44
CA THR A 271 -1.00 6.01 3.60
C THR A 271 -1.56 5.85 2.19
N ALA A 272 -1.34 4.68 1.58
CA ALA A 272 -1.85 4.40 0.24
C ALA A 272 -3.39 4.45 0.19
N ALA A 273 -4.05 3.89 1.21
CA ALA A 273 -5.51 3.92 1.33
C ALA A 273 -6.07 5.34 1.51
N VAL A 274 -5.41 6.16 2.33
CA VAL A 274 -5.83 7.56 2.56
C VAL A 274 -5.71 8.40 1.30
N TRP A 275 -4.62 8.27 0.57
CA TRP A 275 -4.44 9.02 -0.68
C TRP A 275 -5.40 8.58 -1.79
N ASP A 276 -5.77 7.30 -1.83
CA ASP A 276 -6.78 6.81 -2.74
C ASP A 276 -8.18 7.35 -2.38
N ALA A 277 -8.52 7.37 -1.10
CA ALA A 277 -9.80 7.91 -0.62
C ALA A 277 -9.92 9.43 -0.87
N ALA A 278 -8.88 10.20 -0.58
CA ALA A 278 -8.86 11.64 -0.84
C ALA A 278 -9.05 11.92 -2.34
N ARG A 279 -8.37 11.16 -3.19
CA ARG A 279 -8.50 11.28 -4.63
C ARG A 279 -9.88 10.87 -5.14
N ALA A 280 -10.48 9.82 -4.56
CA ALA A 280 -11.83 9.42 -4.92
C ALA A 280 -12.85 10.54 -4.65
N ILE A 281 -12.62 11.34 -3.60
CA ILE A 281 -13.44 12.53 -3.31
C ILE A 281 -13.21 13.61 -4.37
N ASP A 282 -11.96 13.99 -4.66
CA ASP A 282 -11.63 15.03 -5.62
C ASP A 282 -12.09 14.69 -7.04
N GLU A 283 -12.10 13.42 -7.41
CA GLU A 283 -12.59 12.89 -8.70
C GLU A 283 -14.11 12.74 -8.74
N ALA A 284 -14.83 13.03 -7.65
CA ALA A 284 -16.26 12.71 -7.50
C ALA A 284 -16.59 11.25 -7.92
N SER A 285 -15.71 10.32 -7.53
CA SER A 285 -15.82 8.91 -7.93
C SER A 285 -17.06 8.25 -7.35
N PRO A 286 -17.76 7.39 -8.10
CA PRO A 286 -18.85 6.58 -7.55
C PRO A 286 -18.39 5.61 -6.45
N ASP A 287 -17.10 5.32 -6.38
CA ASP A 287 -16.48 4.38 -5.44
C ASP A 287 -15.96 5.06 -4.16
N VAL A 288 -16.32 6.33 -3.92
CA VAL A 288 -15.83 7.13 -2.79
C VAL A 288 -16.11 6.48 -1.44
N GLU A 289 -17.28 5.85 -1.27
CA GLU A 289 -17.67 5.18 -0.03
C GLU A 289 -16.76 3.98 0.26
N PHE A 290 -16.46 3.17 -0.76
CA PHE A 290 -15.52 2.05 -0.63
C PHE A 290 -14.13 2.52 -0.24
N ALA A 291 -13.58 3.53 -0.92
CA ALA A 291 -12.24 4.03 -0.65
C ALA A 291 -12.12 4.63 0.76
N ALA A 292 -13.10 5.41 1.19
CA ALA A 292 -13.16 5.99 2.54
C ALA A 292 -13.28 4.90 3.63
N ALA A 293 -14.11 3.86 3.40
CA ALA A 293 -14.24 2.74 4.32
C ALA A 293 -12.94 1.92 4.45
N VAL A 294 -12.19 1.74 3.35
CA VAL A 294 -10.85 1.12 3.36
C VAL A 294 -9.88 1.95 4.21
N ALA A 295 -9.82 3.28 4.01
CA ALA A 295 -8.97 4.17 4.79
C ALA A 295 -9.33 4.13 6.28
N ALA A 296 -10.63 4.20 6.62
CA ALA A 296 -11.15 4.13 7.98
C ALA A 296 -10.91 2.76 8.66
N THR A 297 -10.83 1.69 7.90
CA THR A 297 -10.48 0.36 8.42
C THR A 297 -8.99 0.27 8.77
N LEU A 298 -8.10 0.84 7.95
CA LEU A 298 -6.66 0.61 8.05
C LEU A 298 -5.92 1.68 8.88
N ALA A 299 -6.25 2.97 8.72
CA ALA A 299 -5.44 4.05 9.28
C ALA A 299 -5.51 4.15 10.82
N PRO A 300 -6.68 4.13 11.49
CA PRO A 300 -6.72 4.19 12.95
C PRO A 300 -6.09 2.95 13.59
N ALA A 301 -6.25 1.78 12.98
CA ALA A 301 -5.62 0.55 13.45
C ALA A 301 -4.08 0.61 13.30
N ALA A 302 -3.56 1.17 12.21
CA ALA A 302 -2.13 1.39 12.01
C ALA A 302 -1.56 2.38 13.05
N ALA A 303 -2.26 3.51 13.30
CA ALA A 303 -1.85 4.48 14.31
C ALA A 303 -1.70 3.84 15.69
N GLN A 304 -2.72 3.09 16.13
CA GLN A 304 -2.69 2.43 17.44
C GLN A 304 -1.57 1.40 17.54
N ARG A 305 -1.43 0.48 16.56
CA ARG A 305 -0.40 -0.56 16.58
C ARG A 305 1.01 0.04 16.53
N CYS A 306 1.24 1.02 15.65
CA CYS A 306 2.55 1.65 15.55
C CYS A 306 2.96 2.35 16.84
N VAL A 307 2.05 3.07 17.51
CA VAL A 307 2.39 3.72 18.79
C VAL A 307 2.61 2.68 19.91
N GLN A 308 1.79 1.62 19.98
CA GLN A 308 2.00 0.52 20.93
C GLN A 308 3.37 -0.14 20.73
N ASP A 309 3.75 -0.39 19.49
CA ASP A 309 5.05 -0.96 19.16
C ASP A 309 6.19 0.03 19.42
N CYS A 310 5.98 1.32 19.21
CA CYS A 310 6.92 2.37 19.59
C CYS A 310 7.18 2.37 21.10
N ILE A 311 6.12 2.30 21.92
CA ILE A 311 6.25 2.15 23.38
C ILE A 311 7.07 0.90 23.72
N GLN A 312 6.75 -0.24 23.08
CA GLN A 312 7.44 -1.50 23.33
C GLN A 312 8.95 -1.44 22.96
N VAL A 313 9.30 -0.79 21.85
CA VAL A 313 10.69 -0.61 21.39
C VAL A 313 11.47 0.27 22.37
N HIS A 314 10.84 1.32 22.92
CA HIS A 314 11.45 2.20 23.93
C HIS A 314 11.57 1.52 25.30
N GLY A 315 10.75 0.51 25.60
CA GLY A 315 10.73 -0.16 26.89
C GLY A 315 10.25 0.78 28.01
N GLY A 316 10.89 0.72 29.17
CA GLY A 316 10.45 1.47 30.36
C GLY A 316 10.25 2.97 30.12
N ILE A 317 11.16 3.63 29.38
CA ILE A 317 11.03 5.07 29.09
C ILE A 317 9.79 5.38 28.25
N GLY A 318 9.42 4.53 27.31
CA GLY A 318 8.20 4.70 26.50
C GLY A 318 6.89 4.62 27.30
N PHE A 319 6.92 4.13 28.52
CA PHE A 319 5.77 4.09 29.43
C PHE A 319 5.70 5.29 30.38
N THR A 320 6.74 6.12 30.42
CA THR A 320 6.77 7.27 31.32
C THR A 320 6.02 8.48 30.75
N TRP A 321 5.60 9.37 31.64
CA TRP A 321 4.98 10.64 31.28
C TRP A 321 5.92 11.58 30.53
N GLU A 322 7.23 11.42 30.75
CA GLU A 322 8.28 12.26 30.17
C GLU A 322 8.53 12.02 28.68
N HIS A 323 8.09 10.87 28.15
CA HIS A 323 8.31 10.50 26.76
C HIS A 323 7.06 10.79 25.91
N ASP A 324 7.23 11.33 24.70
CA ASP A 324 6.14 11.73 23.80
C ASP A 324 5.19 10.59 23.40
N THR A 325 5.60 9.31 23.53
CA THR A 325 4.74 8.16 23.24
C THR A 325 3.39 8.21 23.95
N ASN A 326 3.33 8.79 25.18
CA ASN A 326 2.06 8.93 25.89
C ASN A 326 1.11 9.91 25.16
N VAL A 327 1.65 10.99 24.59
CA VAL A 327 0.91 12.00 23.81
C VAL A 327 0.29 11.34 22.58
N TYR A 328 1.15 10.63 21.80
CA TYR A 328 0.71 10.00 20.55
C TYR A 328 -0.22 8.82 20.79
N TYR A 329 -0.06 8.07 21.88
CA TYR A 329 -0.97 6.98 22.19
C TYR A 329 -2.37 7.50 22.54
N ARG A 330 -2.47 8.58 23.32
CA ARG A 330 -3.74 9.26 23.61
C ARG A 330 -4.40 9.80 22.34
N ARG A 331 -3.62 10.43 21.45
CA ARG A 331 -4.10 10.89 20.16
C ARG A 331 -4.62 9.73 19.31
N ALA A 332 -3.91 8.60 19.21
CA ALA A 332 -4.35 7.44 18.46
C ALA A 332 -5.67 6.84 19.01
N LEU A 333 -5.84 6.83 20.34
CA LEU A 333 -7.05 6.34 20.99
C LEU A 333 -8.24 7.30 20.78
N LEU A 334 -8.02 8.61 20.88
CA LEU A 334 -9.06 9.60 20.60
C LEU A 334 -9.49 9.53 19.13
N LEU A 335 -8.53 9.47 18.21
CA LEU A 335 -8.82 9.31 16.77
C LEU A 335 -9.68 8.06 16.53
N ALA A 336 -9.32 6.92 17.10
CA ALA A 336 -10.12 5.70 16.94
C ALA A 336 -11.56 5.88 17.44
N ALA A 337 -11.76 6.61 18.53
CA ALA A 337 -13.11 6.94 19.02
C ALA A 337 -13.87 7.84 18.03
N CYS A 338 -13.18 8.75 17.34
CA CYS A 338 -13.79 9.63 16.32
C CYS A 338 -14.22 8.90 15.04
N PHE A 339 -13.85 7.63 14.87
CA PHE A 339 -14.35 6.79 13.77
C PHE A 339 -15.65 6.03 14.12
N GLY A 340 -16.16 6.18 15.35
CA GLY A 340 -17.32 5.42 15.80
C GLY A 340 -16.95 3.97 16.16
N ARG A 341 -17.83 3.03 15.84
CA ARG A 341 -17.58 1.62 16.18
C ARG A 341 -16.64 0.98 15.18
N ALA A 342 -15.55 0.38 15.68
CA ALA A 342 -14.52 -0.25 14.87
C ALA A 342 -15.05 -1.35 13.92
N SER A 343 -16.23 -1.95 14.21
CA SER A 343 -16.84 -2.97 13.35
C SER A 343 -17.57 -2.42 12.13
N GLU A 344 -17.91 -1.14 12.09
CA GLU A 344 -18.73 -0.55 11.03
C GLU A 344 -17.96 -0.37 9.73
N HIS A 345 -16.69 0.02 9.78
CA HIS A 345 -15.90 0.28 8.57
C HIS A 345 -15.58 -0.99 7.78
N PRO A 346 -15.10 -2.08 8.41
CA PRO A 346 -14.93 -3.34 7.68
C PRO A 346 -16.25 -3.87 7.09
N GLN A 347 -17.39 -3.67 7.78
CA GLN A 347 -18.69 -4.03 7.24
C GLN A 347 -19.02 -3.20 5.98
N ARG A 348 -18.81 -1.88 6.01
CA ARG A 348 -19.00 -1.02 4.82
C ARG A 348 -18.10 -1.43 3.65
N VAL A 349 -16.87 -1.89 3.93
CA VAL A 349 -15.98 -2.44 2.89
C VAL A 349 -16.60 -3.66 2.24
N VAL A 350 -17.19 -4.59 3.02
CA VAL A 350 -17.90 -5.76 2.47
C VAL A 350 -19.10 -5.33 1.66
N ASP A 351 -19.96 -4.49 2.24
CA ASP A 351 -21.23 -4.08 1.61
C ASP A 351 -20.98 -3.39 0.26
N THR A 352 -20.04 -2.45 0.21
CA THR A 352 -19.70 -1.76 -1.04
C THR A 352 -19.00 -2.67 -2.04
N ALA A 353 -18.00 -3.45 -1.63
CA ALA A 353 -17.28 -4.35 -2.53
C ALA A 353 -18.18 -5.41 -3.17
N THR A 354 -19.20 -5.88 -2.45
CA THR A 354 -20.10 -6.94 -2.92
C THR A 354 -21.31 -6.40 -3.70
N SER A 355 -21.71 -5.15 -3.49
CA SER A 355 -22.89 -4.54 -4.16
C SER A 355 -22.50 -3.68 -5.37
N THR A 356 -21.71 -2.62 -5.16
CA THR A 356 -21.31 -1.68 -6.21
C THR A 356 -19.98 -2.03 -6.88
N GLY A 357 -19.17 -2.85 -6.23
CA GLY A 357 -17.85 -3.24 -6.67
C GLY A 357 -16.73 -2.48 -5.95
N MET A 358 -15.51 -2.94 -6.18
CA MET A 358 -14.30 -2.28 -5.67
C MET A 358 -13.88 -1.15 -6.59
N ARG A 359 -13.26 -0.13 -6.02
CA ARG A 359 -12.67 0.97 -6.79
C ARG A 359 -11.65 0.45 -7.80
N ALA A 360 -11.88 0.79 -9.07
CA ALA A 360 -10.91 0.62 -10.13
C ALA A 360 -9.89 1.75 -10.03
N VAL A 361 -8.63 1.39 -9.81
CA VAL A 361 -7.56 2.38 -9.80
C VAL A 361 -7.05 2.52 -11.23
N ASP A 362 -7.60 3.47 -11.96
CA ASP A 362 -7.10 3.87 -13.26
C ASP A 362 -5.97 4.90 -13.10
N ILE A 363 -4.97 4.75 -13.96
CA ILE A 363 -3.88 5.72 -14.03
C ILE A 363 -4.30 6.77 -15.05
N ASP A 364 -4.70 7.94 -14.57
CA ASP A 364 -4.89 9.10 -15.44
C ASP A 364 -3.56 9.47 -16.07
N LEU A 365 -3.52 9.39 -17.36
CA LEU A 365 -2.38 9.78 -18.17
C LEU A 365 -2.60 11.19 -18.69
N ASP A 366 -1.54 11.95 -18.82
CA ASP A 366 -1.53 13.26 -19.45
C ASP A 366 -2.30 13.26 -20.77
N PRO A 367 -3.02 14.35 -21.13
CA PRO A 367 -3.63 14.50 -22.46
C PRO A 367 -2.66 14.26 -23.62
N GLU A 368 -1.37 14.59 -23.43
CA GLU A 368 -0.30 14.29 -24.41
C GLU A 368 -0.12 12.79 -24.65
N SER A 369 -0.47 11.96 -23.66
CA SER A 369 -0.42 10.50 -23.76
C SER A 369 -1.50 9.92 -24.69
N GLU A 370 -2.56 10.65 -24.99
CA GLU A 370 -3.65 10.17 -25.86
C GLU A 370 -3.19 9.94 -27.29
N LYS A 371 -2.24 10.72 -27.80
CA LYS A 371 -1.64 10.47 -29.11
C LYS A 371 -0.90 9.13 -29.11
N LEU A 372 -0.06 8.89 -28.11
CA LEU A 372 0.67 7.65 -27.95
C LEU A 372 -0.30 6.47 -27.76
N ARG A 373 -1.38 6.65 -27.00
CA ARG A 373 -2.43 5.65 -26.84
C ARG A 373 -3.10 5.29 -28.17
N ALA A 374 -3.42 6.28 -28.98
CA ALA A 374 -4.03 6.06 -30.29
C ALA A 374 -3.09 5.28 -31.24
N GLU A 375 -1.79 5.58 -31.21
CA GLU A 375 -0.76 4.87 -31.97
C GLU A 375 -0.67 3.40 -31.54
N ILE A 376 -0.53 3.14 -30.22
CA ILE A 376 -0.46 1.79 -29.66
C ILE A 376 -1.74 1.00 -29.92
N ARG A 377 -2.91 1.63 -29.79
CA ARG A 377 -4.22 1.02 -30.11
C ARG A 377 -4.29 0.56 -31.56
N ALA A 378 -3.80 1.38 -32.49
CA ALA A 378 -3.76 1.02 -33.91
C ALA A 378 -2.81 -0.18 -34.16
N GLU A 379 -1.61 -0.20 -33.54
CA GLU A 379 -0.68 -1.32 -33.62
C GLU A 379 -1.29 -2.61 -33.03
N VAL A 380 -1.95 -2.53 -31.86
CA VAL A 380 -2.62 -3.68 -31.22
C VAL A 380 -3.79 -4.19 -32.09
N ALA A 381 -4.55 -3.29 -32.74
CA ALA A 381 -5.60 -3.67 -33.68
C ALA A 381 -5.05 -4.40 -34.91
N ALA A 382 -3.92 -3.93 -35.44
CA ALA A 382 -3.21 -4.62 -36.54
C ALA A 382 -2.73 -6.02 -36.14
N LEU A 383 -2.15 -6.16 -34.92
CA LEU A 383 -1.79 -7.46 -34.36
C LEU A 383 -3.00 -8.38 -34.22
N LYS A 384 -4.14 -7.85 -33.76
CA LYS A 384 -5.38 -8.63 -33.60
C LYS A 384 -5.89 -9.19 -34.92
N ALA A 385 -5.72 -8.46 -36.01
CA ALA A 385 -6.14 -8.87 -37.35
C ALA A 385 -5.29 -10.00 -37.97
N MET A 386 -4.11 -10.25 -37.43
CA MET A 386 -3.23 -11.32 -37.89
C MET A 386 -3.68 -12.71 -37.40
N ASP A 387 -3.36 -13.75 -38.13
CA ASP A 387 -3.48 -15.13 -37.67
C ASP A 387 -2.59 -15.40 -36.47
N ARG A 388 -2.92 -16.42 -35.66
CA ARG A 388 -2.26 -16.74 -34.38
C ARG A 388 -0.74 -16.91 -34.49
N GLY A 389 -0.25 -17.61 -35.53
CA GLY A 389 1.18 -17.86 -35.74
C GLY A 389 1.95 -16.56 -36.05
N PRO A 390 1.63 -15.87 -37.16
CA PRO A 390 2.24 -14.59 -37.51
C PRO A 390 2.11 -13.53 -36.40
N ARG A 391 0.97 -13.47 -35.72
CA ARG A 391 0.76 -12.57 -34.55
C ARG A 391 1.78 -12.82 -33.45
N LYS A 392 2.02 -14.10 -33.08
CA LYS A 392 3.01 -14.49 -32.06
C LYS A 392 4.40 -13.96 -32.40
N VAL A 393 4.79 -14.12 -33.67
CA VAL A 393 6.09 -13.62 -34.17
C VAL A 393 6.14 -12.10 -34.15
N ALA A 394 5.12 -11.41 -34.65
CA ALA A 394 5.05 -9.96 -34.68
C ALA A 394 5.07 -9.34 -33.28
N ILE A 395 4.42 -9.97 -32.29
CA ILE A 395 4.49 -9.54 -30.88
C ILE A 395 5.92 -9.68 -30.34
N ALA A 396 6.59 -10.79 -30.61
CA ALA A 396 7.94 -11.04 -30.16
C ALA A 396 8.95 -10.05 -30.77
N GLU A 397 8.92 -9.90 -32.10
CA GLU A 397 9.83 -9.03 -32.86
C GLU A 397 9.53 -7.53 -32.65
N GLY A 398 8.28 -7.18 -32.40
CA GLY A 398 7.87 -5.80 -32.09
C GLY A 398 8.25 -5.32 -30.67
N GLY A 399 8.91 -6.15 -29.87
CA GLY A 399 9.35 -5.79 -28.51
C GLY A 399 8.21 -5.67 -27.49
N TRP A 400 7.05 -6.29 -27.75
CA TRP A 400 5.86 -6.17 -26.92
C TRP A 400 5.86 -7.07 -25.67
N VAL A 401 6.74 -8.09 -25.63
CA VAL A 401 6.76 -9.06 -24.54
C VAL A 401 7.27 -8.44 -23.24
N LEU A 402 8.42 -7.76 -23.31
CA LEU A 402 9.00 -6.95 -22.22
C LEU A 402 9.33 -5.55 -22.78
N PRO A 403 8.34 -4.67 -22.88
CA PRO A 403 8.46 -3.41 -23.61
C PRO A 403 9.48 -2.42 -23.01
N TYR A 404 9.84 -2.55 -21.75
CA TYR A 404 10.84 -1.69 -21.08
C TYR A 404 12.28 -2.00 -21.49
N LEU A 405 12.55 -3.16 -22.09
CA LEU A 405 13.90 -3.50 -22.53
C LEU A 405 14.37 -2.56 -23.65
N PRO A 406 15.69 -2.32 -23.76
CA PRO A 406 16.22 -1.50 -24.85
C PRO A 406 15.98 -2.15 -26.22
N ARG A 407 15.85 -1.32 -27.25
CA ARG A 407 15.80 -1.82 -28.64
C ARG A 407 17.09 -2.56 -28.99
N PRO A 408 17.04 -3.61 -29.79
CA PRO A 408 15.87 -4.15 -30.49
C PRO A 408 15.04 -5.15 -29.65
N TRP A 409 15.43 -5.47 -28.41
CA TRP A 409 14.87 -6.52 -27.58
C TRP A 409 13.54 -6.16 -26.93
N GLY A 410 13.28 -4.87 -26.78
CA GLY A 410 12.05 -4.28 -26.34
C GLY A 410 11.76 -3.00 -27.12
N ARG A 411 10.90 -2.16 -26.61
CA ARG A 411 10.53 -0.88 -27.20
C ARG A 411 11.29 0.31 -26.57
N ALA A 412 12.09 0.07 -25.55
CA ALA A 412 12.63 1.10 -24.63
C ALA A 412 11.50 1.95 -24.02
N ALA A 413 10.33 1.32 -23.82
CA ALA A 413 9.11 1.97 -23.38
C ALA A 413 9.29 2.59 -22.00
N GLY A 414 9.02 3.88 -21.89
CA GLY A 414 8.93 4.59 -20.63
C GLY A 414 7.72 4.14 -19.80
N PRO A 415 7.59 4.62 -18.56
CA PRO A 415 6.51 4.22 -17.66
C PRO A 415 5.11 4.35 -18.25
N VAL A 416 4.82 5.52 -18.81
CA VAL A 416 3.52 5.84 -19.41
C VAL A 416 3.23 4.90 -20.59
N GLU A 417 4.20 4.68 -21.47
CA GLU A 417 4.05 3.79 -22.61
C GLU A 417 3.77 2.34 -22.18
N GLN A 418 4.45 1.85 -21.13
CA GLN A 418 4.22 0.50 -20.61
C GLN A 418 2.81 0.31 -20.07
N ILE A 419 2.27 1.32 -19.40
CA ILE A 419 0.89 1.33 -18.88
C ILE A 419 -0.09 1.30 -20.04
N ILE A 420 0.09 2.18 -21.03
CA ILE A 420 -0.76 2.23 -22.23
C ILE A 420 -0.72 0.88 -22.95
N ILE A 421 0.47 0.30 -23.15
CA ILE A 421 0.62 -1.03 -23.76
C ILE A 421 -0.19 -2.08 -22.99
N ALA A 422 -0.09 -2.11 -21.66
CA ALA A 422 -0.83 -3.08 -20.86
C ALA A 422 -2.36 -2.91 -21.01
N GLN A 423 -2.84 -1.68 -20.95
CA GLN A 423 -4.26 -1.35 -21.10
C GLN A 423 -4.78 -1.68 -22.50
N GLU A 424 -4.08 -1.27 -23.57
CA GLU A 424 -4.53 -1.49 -24.94
C GLU A 424 -4.49 -2.98 -25.35
N PHE A 425 -3.50 -3.77 -24.87
CA PHE A 425 -3.49 -5.21 -25.07
C PHE A 425 -4.66 -5.92 -24.37
N THR A 426 -5.02 -5.45 -23.17
CA THR A 426 -6.17 -5.97 -22.41
C THR A 426 -7.48 -5.62 -23.13
N THR A 427 -7.70 -4.35 -23.45
CA THR A 427 -8.89 -3.86 -24.15
C THR A 427 -9.03 -4.49 -25.53
N GLY A 428 -7.91 -4.61 -26.26
CA GLY A 428 -7.86 -5.27 -27.57
C GLY A 428 -8.05 -6.77 -27.50
N ARG A 429 -8.01 -7.38 -26.31
CA ARG A 429 -8.03 -8.84 -26.09
C ARG A 429 -6.93 -9.57 -26.88
N VAL A 430 -5.73 -8.98 -26.96
CA VAL A 430 -4.55 -9.56 -27.59
C VAL A 430 -3.65 -10.13 -26.49
N LYS A 431 -3.45 -11.45 -26.49
CA LYS A 431 -2.61 -12.09 -25.48
C LYS A 431 -1.14 -12.03 -25.91
N ARG A 432 -0.30 -11.51 -25.02
CA ARG A 432 1.17 -11.57 -25.17
C ARG A 432 1.67 -12.97 -24.80
N PRO A 433 2.78 -13.47 -25.41
CA PRO A 433 3.42 -14.71 -24.97
C PRO A 433 3.77 -14.64 -23.48
N GLN A 434 3.40 -15.68 -22.75
CA GLN A 434 3.77 -15.86 -21.34
C GLN A 434 5.15 -16.52 -21.31
N ILE A 435 6.17 -15.79 -20.89
CA ILE A 435 7.55 -16.30 -20.84
C ILE A 435 7.97 -16.77 -19.43
N ALA A 436 7.05 -16.71 -18.46
CA ALA A 436 7.22 -17.24 -17.11
C ALA A 436 8.59 -16.85 -16.49
N ILE A 437 9.38 -17.86 -16.07
CA ILE A 437 10.71 -17.70 -15.45
C ILE A 437 11.66 -16.89 -16.33
N ALA A 438 11.54 -16.97 -17.65
CA ALA A 438 12.36 -16.18 -18.56
C ALA A 438 12.18 -14.67 -18.36
N ALA A 439 11.06 -14.20 -17.79
CA ALA A 439 10.82 -12.78 -17.55
C ALA A 439 11.87 -12.15 -16.62
N TRP A 440 12.47 -12.91 -15.72
CA TRP A 440 13.56 -12.40 -14.87
C TRP A 440 14.97 -12.80 -15.32
N ILE A 441 15.11 -13.79 -16.23
CA ILE A 441 16.39 -14.19 -16.81
C ILE A 441 16.77 -13.28 -17.99
N VAL A 442 15.82 -12.98 -18.86
CA VAL A 442 16.01 -12.14 -20.06
C VAL A 442 16.68 -10.79 -19.76
N PRO A 443 16.29 -10.01 -18.72
CA PRO A 443 16.99 -8.77 -18.40
C PRO A 443 18.48 -8.96 -18.11
N SER A 444 18.87 -10.11 -17.55
CA SER A 444 20.28 -10.43 -17.29
C SER A 444 21.01 -10.78 -18.58
N ILE A 445 20.39 -11.50 -19.52
CA ILE A 445 20.97 -11.76 -20.85
C ILE A 445 21.15 -10.45 -21.62
N VAL A 446 20.18 -9.54 -21.56
CA VAL A 446 20.26 -8.23 -22.22
C VAL A 446 21.40 -7.38 -21.65
N ALA A 447 21.56 -7.38 -20.31
CA ALA A 447 22.55 -6.53 -19.63
C ALA A 447 23.98 -7.07 -19.71
N PHE A 448 24.16 -8.38 -19.67
CA PHE A 448 25.48 -9.01 -19.49
C PHE A 448 25.87 -9.97 -20.61
N GLY A 449 24.96 -10.32 -21.51
CA GLY A 449 25.22 -11.25 -22.62
C GLY A 449 25.98 -10.61 -23.76
N THR A 450 26.76 -11.47 -24.50
CA THR A 450 27.33 -11.09 -25.80
C THR A 450 26.23 -10.94 -26.85
N GLU A 451 26.53 -10.30 -27.97
CA GLU A 451 25.56 -10.16 -29.06
C GLU A 451 25.14 -11.54 -29.65
N GLU A 452 26.03 -12.47 -29.69
CA GLU A 452 25.77 -13.87 -30.13
C GLU A 452 24.78 -14.52 -29.15
N GLN A 453 24.98 -14.39 -27.84
CA GLN A 453 24.07 -14.91 -26.82
C GLN A 453 22.67 -14.24 -26.93
N LYS A 454 22.61 -12.93 -27.09
CA LYS A 454 21.34 -12.20 -27.25
C LYS A 454 20.59 -12.68 -28.51
N GLN A 455 21.27 -12.77 -29.66
CA GLN A 455 20.66 -13.22 -30.92
C GLN A 455 20.21 -14.68 -30.85
N ARG A 456 20.95 -15.54 -30.15
CA ARG A 456 20.62 -16.95 -29.98
C ARG A 456 19.41 -17.18 -29.08
N PHE A 457 19.32 -16.48 -27.93
CA PHE A 457 18.38 -16.82 -26.87
C PHE A 457 17.13 -15.94 -26.84
N LEU A 458 17.25 -14.64 -27.13
CA LEU A 458 16.12 -13.72 -26.91
C LEU A 458 14.96 -13.92 -27.90
N PRO A 459 15.16 -14.01 -29.23
CA PRO A 459 14.03 -14.16 -30.15
C PRO A 459 13.20 -15.41 -29.90
N PRO A 460 13.78 -16.63 -29.76
CA PRO A 460 12.98 -17.82 -29.49
C PRO A 460 12.35 -17.80 -28.08
N THR A 461 12.98 -17.13 -27.10
CA THR A 461 12.37 -16.94 -25.77
C THR A 461 11.14 -16.05 -25.85
N PHE A 462 11.21 -14.91 -26.55
CA PHE A 462 10.06 -14.01 -26.72
C PHE A 462 8.91 -14.65 -27.51
N ARG A 463 9.21 -15.55 -28.44
CA ARG A 463 8.18 -16.37 -29.08
C ARG A 463 7.62 -17.48 -28.18
N GLY A 464 8.25 -17.73 -27.00
CA GLY A 464 7.90 -18.86 -26.13
C GLY A 464 8.22 -20.22 -26.77
N ASP A 465 9.29 -20.28 -27.57
CA ASP A 465 9.82 -21.52 -28.14
C ASP A 465 10.87 -22.15 -27.21
N ILE A 466 11.48 -21.36 -26.31
CA ILE A 466 12.41 -21.78 -25.26
C ILE A 466 11.77 -21.51 -23.90
N PHE A 467 11.67 -22.53 -23.07
CA PHE A 467 11.33 -22.45 -21.66
C PHE A 467 12.59 -22.50 -20.80
N TRP A 468 12.64 -21.66 -19.78
CA TRP A 468 13.77 -21.52 -18.88
C TRP A 468 13.43 -22.01 -17.49
N CYS A 469 14.44 -22.52 -16.78
CA CYS A 469 14.40 -22.71 -15.33
C CYS A 469 15.56 -21.99 -14.65
N GLN A 470 15.40 -21.75 -13.34
CA GLN A 470 16.40 -21.08 -12.52
C GLN A 470 17.08 -22.08 -11.59
N LEU A 471 18.39 -22.34 -11.82
CA LEU A 471 19.20 -23.31 -11.12
C LEU A 471 20.09 -22.62 -10.08
N PHE A 472 19.47 -22.02 -9.05
CA PHE A 472 20.18 -21.22 -8.04
C PHE A 472 20.32 -21.98 -6.74
N SER A 473 19.22 -22.28 -6.07
CA SER A 473 19.18 -22.86 -4.73
C SER A 473 19.76 -24.27 -4.68
N GLU A 474 20.40 -24.60 -3.56
CA GLU A 474 20.93 -25.92 -3.24
C GLU A 474 20.36 -26.41 -1.90
N PRO A 475 20.43 -27.71 -1.56
CA PRO A 475 19.97 -28.19 -0.26
C PRO A 475 20.58 -27.46 0.94
N GLY A 476 21.83 -26.98 0.82
CA GLY A 476 22.54 -26.21 1.85
C GLY A 476 22.59 -24.69 1.61
N ALA A 477 22.00 -24.16 0.52
CA ALA A 477 22.10 -22.74 0.14
C ALA A 477 20.79 -22.24 -0.47
N GLY A 478 19.85 -21.85 0.40
CA GLY A 478 18.58 -21.21 0.03
C GLY A 478 18.65 -19.70 0.21
N SER A 479 18.23 -19.17 1.37
CA SER A 479 18.33 -17.72 1.67
C SER A 479 19.77 -17.23 1.65
N ASP A 480 20.72 -18.08 2.08
CA ASP A 480 22.16 -17.83 1.95
C ASP A 480 22.71 -18.37 0.62
N LEU A 481 22.16 -17.83 -0.49
CA LEU A 481 22.48 -18.30 -1.84
C LEU A 481 23.99 -18.25 -2.17
N ALA A 482 24.71 -17.26 -1.65
CA ALA A 482 26.14 -17.13 -1.89
C ALA A 482 26.97 -18.28 -1.29
N GLY A 483 26.39 -19.10 -0.41
CA GLY A 483 26.96 -20.33 0.13
C GLY A 483 26.91 -21.55 -0.80
N LEU A 484 26.48 -21.39 -2.06
CA LEU A 484 26.37 -22.47 -3.04
C LEU A 484 27.69 -23.21 -3.25
N THR A 485 27.59 -24.53 -3.47
CA THR A 485 28.70 -25.48 -3.57
C THR A 485 28.82 -26.18 -4.93
N THR A 486 27.84 -26.09 -5.81
CA THR A 486 27.91 -26.59 -7.18
C THR A 486 29.20 -26.09 -7.81
N LYS A 487 30.08 -26.98 -8.18
CA LYS A 487 31.45 -26.70 -8.60
C LYS A 487 31.53 -26.65 -10.14
N ALA A 488 32.22 -25.65 -10.66
CA ALA A 488 32.63 -25.56 -12.05
C ALA A 488 34.17 -25.60 -12.15
N THR A 489 34.71 -26.60 -12.83
CA THR A 489 36.14 -26.76 -13.01
C THR A 489 36.52 -26.41 -14.44
N ARG A 490 37.52 -25.55 -14.60
CA ARG A 490 38.04 -25.15 -15.92
C ARG A 490 38.62 -26.32 -16.66
N VAL A 491 38.25 -26.51 -17.93
CA VAL A 491 38.80 -27.47 -18.86
C VAL A 491 39.02 -26.79 -20.22
N ASP A 492 39.59 -27.49 -21.18
CA ASP A 492 39.82 -26.94 -22.51
C ASP A 492 38.47 -26.61 -23.20
N GLY A 493 38.33 -25.39 -23.65
CA GLY A 493 37.14 -24.87 -24.34
C GLY A 493 35.88 -24.65 -23.46
N GLY A 494 35.96 -24.83 -22.12
CA GLY A 494 34.78 -24.66 -21.27
C GLY A 494 34.98 -25.10 -19.83
N TRP A 495 33.91 -25.63 -19.25
CA TRP A 495 33.78 -25.96 -17.84
C TRP A 495 33.12 -27.31 -17.63
N ARG A 496 33.62 -28.09 -16.67
CA ARG A 496 32.95 -29.27 -16.13
C ARG A 496 32.25 -28.92 -14.85
N ILE A 497 30.94 -29.16 -14.82
CA ILE A 497 30.07 -28.73 -13.69
C ILE A 497 29.51 -29.97 -13.01
N THR A 498 29.63 -29.98 -11.68
CA THR A 498 29.08 -31.05 -10.83
C THR A 498 28.42 -30.43 -9.59
N GLY A 499 27.19 -30.86 -9.28
CA GLY A 499 26.45 -30.39 -8.13
C GLY A 499 24.97 -30.79 -8.15
N GLN A 500 24.20 -30.13 -7.29
CA GLN A 500 22.77 -30.38 -7.15
C GLN A 500 22.03 -29.06 -6.93
N LYS A 501 20.95 -28.87 -7.67
CA LYS A 501 20.03 -27.74 -7.48
C LYS A 501 18.69 -28.26 -7.02
N ILE A 502 17.99 -27.46 -6.22
CA ILE A 502 16.68 -27.82 -5.65
C ILE A 502 15.69 -26.64 -5.80
N TRP A 503 14.41 -26.91 -5.65
CA TRP A 503 13.33 -25.96 -5.82
C TRP A 503 13.27 -25.33 -7.22
N THR A 504 13.73 -26.07 -8.22
CA THR A 504 13.76 -25.59 -9.59
C THR A 504 12.39 -25.75 -10.24
N THR A 505 11.67 -24.64 -10.38
CA THR A 505 10.33 -24.62 -10.98
C THR A 505 10.39 -25.08 -12.43
N ALA A 506 9.50 -26.01 -12.82
CA ALA A 506 9.27 -26.47 -14.18
C ALA A 506 10.54 -26.96 -14.94
N ALA A 507 11.56 -27.42 -14.21
CA ALA A 507 12.81 -27.91 -14.83
C ALA A 507 12.56 -29.06 -15.80
N GLN A 508 11.58 -29.92 -15.55
CA GLN A 508 11.18 -31.04 -16.40
C GLN A 508 10.68 -30.61 -17.79
N TYR A 509 10.27 -29.35 -17.95
CA TYR A 509 9.77 -28.81 -19.23
C TYR A 509 10.77 -27.83 -19.89
N SER A 510 11.84 -27.45 -19.16
CA SER A 510 12.77 -26.40 -19.60
C SER A 510 13.80 -26.91 -20.55
N GLN A 511 14.10 -26.13 -21.60
CA GLN A 511 15.19 -26.41 -22.52
C GLN A 511 16.51 -25.81 -22.03
N TRP A 512 16.45 -24.68 -21.33
CA TRP A 512 17.60 -23.94 -20.82
C TRP A 512 17.46 -23.61 -19.35
N GLY A 513 18.60 -23.63 -18.65
CA GLY A 513 18.69 -23.26 -17.23
C GLY A 513 19.66 -22.10 -17.00
N ALA A 514 19.25 -21.19 -16.14
CA ALA A 514 20.12 -20.15 -15.60
C ALA A 514 20.83 -20.71 -14.36
N LEU A 515 22.11 -21.05 -14.47
CA LEU A 515 22.84 -21.78 -13.44
C LEU A 515 23.90 -20.92 -12.76
N LEU A 516 23.93 -20.94 -11.43
CA LEU A 516 25.06 -20.44 -10.63
C LEU A 516 25.93 -21.57 -10.16
N ALA A 517 27.23 -21.45 -10.43
CA ALA A 517 28.24 -22.42 -9.96
C ALA A 517 29.50 -21.72 -9.45
N ARG A 518 30.20 -22.36 -8.53
CA ARG A 518 31.46 -21.89 -7.95
C ARG A 518 32.64 -22.23 -8.83
N THR A 519 33.24 -21.19 -9.37
CA THR A 519 34.42 -21.30 -10.27
C THR A 519 35.73 -21.04 -9.52
N ASP A 520 35.71 -20.32 -8.41
CA ASP A 520 36.84 -20.12 -7.49
C ASP A 520 36.44 -20.43 -6.05
N PRO A 521 36.81 -21.57 -5.49
CA PRO A 521 36.47 -21.92 -4.10
C PRO A 521 37.27 -21.16 -3.06
N ASN A 522 38.36 -20.49 -3.42
CA ASN A 522 39.20 -19.73 -2.51
C ASN A 522 38.82 -18.22 -2.41
N ALA A 523 37.99 -17.76 -3.32
CA ALA A 523 37.53 -16.38 -3.33
C ALA A 523 36.53 -16.10 -2.18
N PRO A 524 36.39 -14.83 -1.74
CA PRO A 524 35.33 -14.44 -0.84
C PRO A 524 33.95 -14.90 -1.30
N LYS A 525 33.03 -15.17 -0.37
CA LYS A 525 31.75 -15.84 -0.57
C LYS A 525 30.95 -15.38 -1.82
N HIS A 526 30.89 -14.06 -2.05
CA HIS A 526 30.16 -13.48 -3.19
C HIS A 526 31.00 -13.40 -4.47
N ASN A 527 32.30 -13.58 -4.37
CA ASN A 527 33.21 -13.66 -5.50
C ASN A 527 33.48 -15.14 -5.84
N GLY A 528 33.97 -15.42 -7.02
CA GLY A 528 34.24 -16.82 -7.42
C GLY A 528 32.99 -17.61 -7.79
N ILE A 529 31.86 -16.96 -8.02
CA ILE A 529 30.61 -17.51 -8.58
C ILE A 529 30.53 -17.05 -10.04
N THR A 530 30.17 -17.96 -10.94
CA THR A 530 29.94 -17.66 -12.36
C THR A 530 28.50 -18.04 -12.73
N TYR A 531 27.92 -17.27 -13.64
CA TYR A 531 26.58 -17.50 -14.17
C TYR A 531 26.71 -18.20 -15.53
N PHE A 532 26.01 -19.32 -15.70
CA PHE A 532 26.04 -20.15 -16.91
C PHE A 532 24.63 -20.25 -17.51
N LEU A 533 24.56 -20.30 -18.83
CA LEU A 533 23.40 -20.73 -19.60
C LEU A 533 23.55 -22.22 -19.88
N LEU A 534 22.76 -23.04 -19.19
CA LEU A 534 22.89 -24.49 -19.22
C LEU A 534 21.84 -25.12 -20.15
N ASP A 535 22.28 -25.91 -21.14
CA ASP A 535 21.37 -26.76 -21.93
C ASP A 535 20.87 -27.90 -21.05
N MET A 536 19.59 -27.95 -20.74
CA MET A 536 18.97 -28.95 -19.88
C MET A 536 18.90 -30.34 -20.48
N LYS A 537 19.25 -30.48 -21.77
CA LYS A 537 19.38 -31.77 -22.47
C LYS A 537 20.81 -32.35 -22.47
N SER A 538 21.75 -31.62 -21.85
CA SER A 538 23.15 -32.09 -21.76
C SER A 538 23.25 -33.44 -21.05
N ALA A 539 24.15 -34.31 -21.52
CA ALA A 539 24.44 -35.55 -20.82
C ALA A 539 24.96 -35.27 -19.40
N GLY A 540 24.52 -36.02 -18.41
CA GLY A 540 24.82 -35.81 -17.00
C GLY A 540 23.79 -34.99 -16.24
N ILE A 541 22.74 -34.47 -16.89
CA ILE A 541 21.63 -33.81 -16.20
C ILE A 541 20.52 -34.82 -15.89
N GLN A 542 20.10 -34.87 -14.62
CA GLN A 542 18.95 -35.64 -14.19
C GLN A 542 17.99 -34.75 -13.43
N VAL A 543 16.75 -34.59 -13.92
CA VAL A 543 15.68 -33.86 -13.29
C VAL A 543 14.77 -34.84 -12.54
N LYS A 544 14.56 -34.59 -11.23
CA LYS A 544 13.65 -35.39 -10.41
C LYS A 544 12.58 -34.46 -9.83
N PRO A 545 11.30 -34.65 -10.17
CA PRO A 545 10.20 -33.90 -9.57
C PRO A 545 10.15 -34.08 -8.04
N LEU A 546 9.79 -33.00 -7.35
CA LEU A 546 9.51 -32.99 -5.92
C LEU A 546 8.01 -32.92 -5.71
N ARG A 547 7.48 -33.84 -4.96
CA ARG A 547 6.07 -33.78 -4.58
C ARG A 547 5.89 -32.78 -3.45
N GLU A 548 5.09 -31.77 -3.73
CA GLU A 548 4.85 -30.62 -2.88
C GLU A 548 3.73 -30.90 -1.85
N LEU A 549 3.50 -29.92 -0.95
CA LEU A 549 2.42 -29.97 0.03
C LEU A 549 1.03 -30.13 -0.61
N THR A 550 0.84 -29.58 -1.79
CA THR A 550 -0.37 -29.71 -2.61
C THR A 550 -0.56 -31.08 -3.24
N GLY A 551 0.49 -31.91 -3.28
CA GLY A 551 0.54 -33.15 -4.05
C GLY A 551 1.02 -32.98 -5.49
N HIS A 552 1.17 -31.72 -5.99
CA HIS A 552 1.71 -31.42 -7.31
C HIS A 552 3.24 -31.59 -7.37
N GLU A 553 3.78 -31.53 -8.56
CA GLU A 553 5.21 -31.73 -8.85
C GLU A 553 5.75 -30.60 -9.76
N MET A 554 5.55 -29.34 -9.32
CA MET A 554 6.04 -28.18 -10.06
C MET A 554 7.52 -27.89 -9.82
N PHE A 555 8.01 -28.18 -8.62
CA PHE A 555 9.41 -28.02 -8.26
C PHE A 555 10.20 -29.29 -8.50
N ASN A 556 11.51 -29.14 -8.71
CA ASN A 556 12.39 -30.24 -9.04
C ASN A 556 13.72 -30.16 -8.28
N THR A 557 14.33 -31.33 -8.07
CA THR A 557 15.75 -31.45 -7.85
C THR A 557 16.42 -31.71 -9.18
N VAL A 558 17.52 -31.00 -9.46
CA VAL A 558 18.32 -31.18 -10.67
C VAL A 558 19.72 -31.60 -10.26
N TYR A 559 20.09 -32.81 -10.62
CA TYR A 559 21.44 -33.33 -10.45
C TYR A 559 22.25 -33.00 -11.70
N ILE A 560 23.49 -32.57 -11.50
CA ILE A 560 24.43 -32.16 -12.53
C ILE A 560 25.70 -32.99 -12.29
N ASP A 561 25.97 -33.96 -13.15
CA ASP A 561 27.10 -34.88 -13.01
C ASP A 561 28.07 -34.72 -14.18
N ASP A 562 29.18 -34.07 -13.92
CA ASP A 562 30.30 -33.81 -14.85
C ASP A 562 29.84 -33.23 -16.21
N VAL A 563 28.89 -32.31 -16.19
CA VAL A 563 28.29 -31.69 -17.38
C VAL A 563 29.27 -30.70 -18.01
N PHE A 564 29.55 -30.85 -19.29
CA PHE A 564 30.38 -29.90 -20.03
C PHE A 564 29.55 -28.70 -20.48
N VAL A 565 30.02 -27.47 -20.14
CA VAL A 565 29.43 -26.21 -20.58
C VAL A 565 30.52 -25.42 -21.32
N PRO A 566 30.33 -25.12 -22.61
CA PRO A 566 31.25 -24.30 -23.41
C PRO A 566 31.40 -22.89 -22.86
N ASP A 567 32.53 -22.25 -23.13
CA ASP A 567 32.79 -20.84 -22.71
C ASP A 567 31.78 -19.87 -23.25
N GLU A 568 31.22 -20.09 -24.43
CA GLU A 568 30.20 -19.26 -25.06
C GLU A 568 28.89 -19.20 -24.27
N TYR A 569 28.68 -20.04 -23.26
CA TYR A 569 27.53 -20.06 -22.39
C TYR A 569 27.78 -19.46 -20.97
N VAL A 570 28.94 -18.87 -20.77
CA VAL A 570 29.18 -18.02 -19.59
C VAL A 570 28.44 -16.68 -19.80
N LEU A 571 27.55 -16.33 -18.91
CA LEU A 571 26.85 -15.04 -18.94
C LEU A 571 27.58 -14.02 -18.08
N GLY A 572 28.09 -12.96 -18.70
CA GLY A 572 28.96 -11.99 -18.06
C GLY A 572 30.39 -12.49 -17.87
N GLU A 573 31.09 -12.04 -16.86
CA GLU A 573 32.48 -12.36 -16.58
C GLU A 573 32.60 -13.56 -15.62
N VAL A 574 33.63 -14.37 -15.80
CA VAL A 574 33.99 -15.45 -14.86
C VAL A 574 34.26 -14.86 -13.47
N ASN A 575 33.76 -15.52 -12.42
CA ASN A 575 33.82 -15.08 -11.01
C ASN A 575 32.98 -13.84 -10.67
N ARG A 576 32.20 -13.29 -11.61
CA ARG A 576 31.30 -12.14 -11.39
C ARG A 576 29.80 -12.49 -11.50
N GLY A 577 29.48 -13.76 -11.49
CA GLY A 577 28.09 -14.24 -11.60
C GLY A 577 27.16 -13.77 -10.48
N TRP A 578 27.71 -13.35 -9.33
CA TRP A 578 26.89 -12.74 -8.26
C TRP A 578 26.25 -11.41 -8.71
N GLU A 579 26.96 -10.58 -9.48
CA GLU A 579 26.42 -9.36 -10.03
C GLU A 579 25.27 -9.64 -11.00
N VAL A 580 25.45 -10.61 -11.88
CA VAL A 580 24.43 -11.06 -12.83
C VAL A 580 23.21 -11.64 -12.10
N SER A 581 23.42 -12.45 -11.06
CA SER A 581 22.34 -13.05 -10.27
C SER A 581 21.51 -11.99 -9.51
N ARG A 582 22.14 -10.92 -9.03
CA ARG A 582 21.42 -9.80 -8.40
C ARG A 582 20.44 -9.15 -9.36
N ASN A 583 20.79 -9.01 -10.64
CA ASN A 583 19.88 -8.48 -11.67
C ASN A 583 18.68 -9.42 -11.87
N THR A 584 18.93 -10.73 -11.99
CA THR A 584 17.89 -11.76 -12.11
C THR A 584 16.94 -11.73 -10.89
N LEU A 585 17.48 -11.72 -9.66
CA LEU A 585 16.69 -11.69 -8.42
C LEU A 585 15.90 -10.39 -8.23
N THR A 586 16.39 -9.28 -8.78
CA THR A 586 15.64 -8.01 -8.75
C THR A 586 14.45 -8.08 -9.70
N ALA A 587 14.64 -8.57 -10.92
CA ALA A 587 13.57 -8.77 -11.89
C ALA A 587 12.52 -9.80 -11.39
N GLU A 588 12.97 -10.87 -10.72
CA GLU A 588 12.11 -11.85 -10.05
C GLU A 588 11.17 -11.19 -9.04
N ARG A 589 11.69 -10.37 -8.10
CA ARG A 589 10.87 -9.71 -7.07
C ARG A 589 9.84 -8.77 -7.67
N VAL A 590 10.21 -8.00 -8.69
CA VAL A 590 9.28 -7.11 -9.38
C VAL A 590 8.17 -7.93 -10.04
N THR A 591 8.50 -9.00 -10.73
CA THR A 591 7.53 -9.86 -11.41
C THR A 591 6.59 -10.57 -10.43
N ILE A 592 7.13 -11.15 -9.35
CA ILE A 592 6.33 -11.84 -8.31
C ILE A 592 5.45 -10.84 -7.56
N GLY A 593 5.96 -9.65 -7.22
CA GLY A 593 5.20 -8.62 -6.52
C GLY A 593 4.07 -8.00 -7.35
N SER A 594 4.15 -8.05 -8.68
CA SER A 594 3.18 -7.43 -9.60
C SER A 594 2.21 -8.41 -10.25
N SER A 595 2.44 -9.72 -10.12
CA SER A 595 1.60 -10.76 -10.74
C SER A 595 0.61 -11.37 -9.75
N ASP A 596 -0.62 -11.63 -10.24
CA ASP A 596 -1.51 -12.58 -9.57
C ASP A 596 -0.82 -13.95 -9.60
N SER A 597 -0.39 -14.42 -8.44
CA SER A 597 0.26 -15.72 -8.31
C SER A 597 -0.75 -16.84 -8.54
N ASN A 598 -0.44 -17.80 -9.39
CA ASN A 598 -1.27 -19.00 -9.56
C ASN A 598 -1.42 -19.85 -8.26
N PHE A 599 -0.66 -19.51 -7.22
CA PHE A 599 -0.67 -20.18 -5.91
C PHE A 599 -1.52 -19.48 -4.85
N LEU A 600 -2.15 -18.35 -5.19
CA LEU A 600 -2.97 -17.57 -4.28
C LEU A 600 -4.32 -17.25 -4.93
N ALA A 601 -5.36 -17.25 -4.11
CA ALA A 601 -6.62 -16.64 -4.50
C ALA A 601 -6.42 -15.13 -4.72
N THR A 602 -7.05 -14.60 -5.75
CA THR A 602 -7.02 -13.17 -6.05
C THR A 602 -8.05 -12.42 -5.21
N LEU A 603 -7.86 -11.10 -5.05
CA LEU A 603 -8.85 -10.27 -4.36
C LEU A 603 -10.25 -10.33 -5.03
N PRO A 604 -10.40 -10.27 -6.37
CA PRO A 604 -11.70 -10.46 -7.01
C PRO A 604 -12.36 -11.80 -6.69
N GLU A 605 -11.61 -12.92 -6.74
CA GLU A 605 -12.13 -14.24 -6.39
C GLU A 605 -12.58 -14.30 -4.92
N PHE A 606 -11.85 -13.63 -4.02
CA PHE A 606 -12.23 -13.55 -2.61
C PHE A 606 -13.50 -12.72 -2.40
N VAL A 607 -13.64 -11.57 -3.08
CA VAL A 607 -14.86 -10.76 -3.02
C VAL A 607 -16.06 -11.51 -3.58
N GLU A 608 -15.89 -12.26 -4.66
CA GLU A 608 -16.94 -13.14 -5.22
C GLU A 608 -17.35 -14.22 -4.22
N PHE A 609 -16.37 -14.87 -3.57
CA PHE A 609 -16.61 -15.83 -2.51
C PHE A 609 -17.41 -15.24 -1.33
N VAL A 610 -17.05 -13.99 -0.91
CA VAL A 610 -17.76 -13.29 0.16
C VAL A 610 -19.18 -12.88 -0.26
N ARG A 611 -19.36 -12.47 -1.51
CA ARG A 611 -20.68 -12.11 -2.06
C ARG A 611 -21.65 -13.29 -2.08
N ASP A 612 -21.17 -14.47 -2.48
CA ASP A 612 -22.00 -15.64 -2.70
C ASP A 612 -22.24 -16.42 -1.40
N GLY A 613 -21.47 -16.13 -0.34
CA GLY A 613 -21.55 -16.80 0.95
C GLY A 613 -22.52 -16.14 1.93
N GLN A 614 -22.88 -16.88 2.98
CA GLN A 614 -23.61 -16.34 4.12
C GLN A 614 -22.69 -16.37 5.35
N PHE A 615 -22.38 -15.23 5.90
CA PHE A 615 -21.42 -15.08 6.99
C PHE A 615 -22.05 -14.33 8.16
N ASP A 616 -21.70 -14.73 9.38
CA ASP A 616 -22.03 -13.97 10.57
C ASP A 616 -21.25 -12.64 10.64
N GLN A 617 -21.63 -11.78 11.55
CA GLN A 617 -21.02 -10.45 11.68
C GLN A 617 -19.51 -10.51 11.97
N VAL A 618 -19.03 -11.53 12.68
CA VAL A 618 -17.59 -11.70 12.99
C VAL A 618 -16.82 -12.06 11.73
N ALA A 619 -17.35 -12.98 10.94
CA ALA A 619 -16.77 -13.36 9.67
C ALA A 619 -16.81 -12.20 8.66
N GLN A 620 -17.92 -11.45 8.56
CA GLN A 620 -18.02 -10.27 7.70
C GLN A 620 -16.98 -9.19 8.10
N HIS A 621 -16.80 -8.93 9.38
CA HIS A 621 -15.77 -8.02 9.87
C HIS A 621 -14.36 -8.46 9.43
N ARG A 622 -14.03 -9.75 9.57
CA ARG A 622 -12.76 -10.31 9.12
C ARG A 622 -12.60 -10.20 7.58
N ALA A 623 -13.65 -10.50 6.83
CA ALA A 623 -13.67 -10.38 5.37
C ALA A 623 -13.39 -8.93 4.94
N GLY A 624 -14.03 -7.95 5.58
CA GLY A 624 -13.83 -6.54 5.29
C GLY A 624 -12.39 -6.07 5.53
N HIS A 625 -11.75 -6.52 6.60
CA HIS A 625 -10.32 -6.28 6.82
C HIS A 625 -9.47 -6.86 5.69
N LEU A 626 -9.71 -8.10 5.29
CA LEU A 626 -8.96 -8.75 4.23
C LEU A 626 -9.16 -8.07 2.87
N ILE A 627 -10.37 -7.61 2.56
CA ILE A 627 -10.66 -6.85 1.34
C ILE A 627 -9.92 -5.51 1.37
N ALA A 628 -9.98 -4.79 2.50
CA ALA A 628 -9.26 -3.51 2.66
C ALA A 628 -7.75 -3.67 2.52
N GLU A 629 -7.17 -4.68 3.14
CA GLU A 629 -5.74 -5.01 3.04
C GLU A 629 -5.33 -5.37 1.61
N GLY A 630 -6.15 -6.16 0.92
CA GLY A 630 -5.90 -6.54 -0.47
C GLY A 630 -5.97 -5.37 -1.43
N HIS A 631 -6.95 -4.48 -1.25
CA HIS A 631 -7.04 -3.25 -2.04
C HIS A 631 -5.81 -2.35 -1.81
N ALA A 632 -5.44 -2.10 -0.57
CA ALA A 632 -4.27 -1.29 -0.25
C ALA A 632 -2.96 -1.93 -0.75
N ALA A 633 -2.82 -3.27 -0.71
CA ALA A 633 -1.68 -3.96 -1.31
C ALA A 633 -1.61 -3.74 -2.83
N LYS A 634 -2.75 -3.74 -3.53
CA LYS A 634 -2.84 -3.42 -4.96
C LYS A 634 -2.37 -1.98 -5.24
N LEU A 635 -2.80 -1.00 -4.42
CA LEU A 635 -2.36 0.40 -4.53
C LEU A 635 -0.84 0.53 -4.34
N LEU A 636 -0.27 -0.16 -3.35
CA LEU A 636 1.17 -0.17 -3.10
C LEU A 636 1.95 -0.83 -4.24
N ASN A 637 1.46 -1.93 -4.79
CA ASN A 637 2.06 -2.58 -5.96
C ASN A 637 2.11 -1.64 -7.15
N LEU A 638 1.01 -0.94 -7.42
CA LEU A 638 0.94 0.01 -8.51
C LEU A 638 1.88 1.20 -8.27
N ARG A 639 1.93 1.76 -7.06
CA ARG A 639 2.89 2.81 -6.68
C ARG A 639 4.34 2.36 -6.86
N SER A 640 4.68 1.15 -6.40
CA SER A 640 6.03 0.59 -6.54
C SER A 640 6.41 0.39 -8.00
N THR A 641 5.47 -0.06 -8.82
CA THR A 641 5.66 -0.21 -10.27
C THR A 641 5.92 1.15 -10.91
N LEU A 642 5.11 2.16 -10.61
CA LEU A 642 5.28 3.51 -11.12
C LEU A 642 6.61 4.15 -10.71
N LEU A 643 7.03 3.98 -9.45
CA LEU A 643 8.32 4.46 -8.97
C LEU A 643 9.50 3.77 -9.69
N THR A 644 9.40 2.47 -9.91
CA THR A 644 10.42 1.71 -10.65
C THR A 644 10.50 2.16 -12.10
N LEU A 645 9.35 2.35 -12.73
CA LEU A 645 9.24 2.78 -14.13
C LEU A 645 9.71 4.24 -14.32
N ALA A 646 9.50 5.12 -13.34
CA ALA A 646 9.94 6.51 -13.39
C ALA A 646 11.46 6.70 -13.22
N GLY A 647 12.23 5.60 -13.10
CA GLY A 647 13.68 5.70 -12.89
C GLY A 647 14.04 6.32 -11.53
N GLY A 648 13.12 6.28 -10.57
CA GLY A 648 13.35 6.74 -9.21
C GLY A 648 14.61 6.11 -8.59
N PRO A 649 15.17 6.70 -7.52
CA PRO A 649 16.39 6.20 -6.91
C PRO A 649 16.26 4.69 -6.67
N LYS A 650 17.18 3.90 -7.23
CA LYS A 650 17.20 2.43 -7.10
C LYS A 650 17.14 2.00 -5.63
N ASP A 651 17.58 2.87 -4.74
CA ASP A 651 17.58 2.68 -3.29
C ASP A 651 16.18 2.68 -2.66
N ARG A 652 15.18 3.29 -3.30
CA ARG A 652 13.78 3.33 -2.82
C ARG A 652 12.85 2.34 -3.53
N ALA A 653 13.14 1.98 -4.77
CA ALA A 653 12.29 1.07 -5.53
C ALA A 653 12.31 -0.37 -4.97
N MET A 654 13.49 -0.86 -4.56
CA MET A 654 13.66 -2.22 -4.04
C MET A 654 12.98 -2.46 -2.68
N PRO A 655 13.06 -1.53 -1.71
CA PRO A 655 12.36 -1.68 -0.43
C PRO A 655 10.83 -1.59 -0.55
N SER A 656 10.31 -0.76 -1.46
CA SER A 656 8.87 -0.69 -1.73
C SER A 656 8.34 -2.02 -2.29
N ALA A 657 9.09 -2.69 -3.17
CA ALA A 657 8.77 -4.02 -3.67
C ALA A 657 8.77 -5.09 -2.55
N ALA A 658 9.63 -4.93 -1.53
CA ALA A 658 9.63 -5.82 -0.36
C ALA A 658 8.36 -5.69 0.48
N ILE A 659 7.88 -4.46 0.72
CA ILE A 659 6.60 -4.21 1.39
C ILE A 659 5.45 -4.80 0.57
N SER A 660 5.40 -4.51 -0.72
CA SER A 660 4.35 -5.01 -1.62
C SER A 660 4.28 -6.53 -1.62
N LYS A 661 5.43 -7.22 -1.75
CA LYS A 661 5.48 -8.68 -1.68
C LYS A 661 5.00 -9.20 -0.33
N LEU A 662 5.49 -8.65 0.77
CA LEU A 662 5.12 -9.07 2.12
C LEU A 662 3.61 -9.00 2.34
N LEU A 663 3.00 -7.87 1.99
CA LEU A 663 1.58 -7.63 2.18
C LEU A 663 0.72 -8.49 1.24
N SER A 664 1.03 -8.55 -0.05
CA SER A 664 0.25 -9.34 -1.02
C SER A 664 0.25 -10.83 -0.68
N MET A 665 1.40 -11.39 -0.26
CA MET A 665 1.48 -12.81 0.09
C MET A 665 0.67 -13.11 1.37
N ARG A 666 0.76 -12.26 2.39
CA ARG A 666 -0.01 -12.42 3.63
C ARG A 666 -1.51 -12.30 3.39
N THR A 667 -1.92 -11.34 2.58
CA THR A 667 -3.34 -11.13 2.28
C THR A 667 -3.90 -12.32 1.50
N GLY A 668 -3.18 -12.82 0.49
CA GLY A 668 -3.58 -14.00 -0.25
C GLY A 668 -3.67 -15.27 0.61
N GLN A 669 -2.78 -15.45 1.59
CA GLN A 669 -2.92 -16.50 2.61
C GLN A 669 -4.18 -16.30 3.45
N GLY A 670 -4.44 -15.06 3.87
CA GLY A 670 -5.62 -14.69 4.66
C GLY A 670 -6.94 -15.02 3.95
N TYR A 671 -7.02 -14.85 2.63
CA TYR A 671 -8.18 -15.23 1.83
C TYR A 671 -8.46 -16.73 1.91
N ALA A 672 -7.44 -17.54 1.69
CA ALA A 672 -7.57 -18.99 1.73
C ALA A 672 -7.90 -19.50 3.15
N GLU A 673 -7.27 -18.93 4.18
CA GLU A 673 -7.56 -19.25 5.59
C GLU A 673 -9.00 -18.88 5.97
N PHE A 674 -9.47 -17.72 5.53
CA PHE A 674 -10.85 -17.30 5.75
C PHE A 674 -11.82 -18.27 5.09
N ALA A 675 -11.65 -18.54 3.80
CA ALA A 675 -12.56 -19.41 3.05
C ALA A 675 -12.62 -20.82 3.63
N VAL A 676 -11.47 -21.45 3.88
CA VAL A 676 -11.43 -22.80 4.47
C VAL A 676 -12.07 -22.83 5.86
N SER A 677 -11.82 -21.82 6.70
CA SER A 677 -12.43 -21.74 8.04
C SER A 677 -13.96 -21.55 8.00
N SER A 678 -14.50 -21.10 6.87
CA SER A 678 -15.93 -20.83 6.69
C SER A 678 -16.73 -22.06 6.27
N PHE A 679 -16.08 -23.11 5.77
CA PHE A 679 -16.77 -24.33 5.28
C PHE A 679 -17.17 -25.31 6.39
N GLY A 680 -16.77 -25.11 7.63
CA GLY A 680 -17.03 -26.05 8.71
C GLY A 680 -16.45 -27.45 8.40
N THR A 681 -17.24 -28.50 8.47
CA THR A 681 -16.81 -29.88 8.16
C THR A 681 -16.45 -30.10 6.69
N ASP A 682 -17.05 -29.32 5.78
CA ASP A 682 -16.78 -29.43 4.33
C ASP A 682 -15.35 -28.98 3.98
N ALA A 683 -14.66 -28.28 4.88
CA ALA A 683 -13.23 -27.99 4.74
C ALA A 683 -12.34 -29.27 4.61
N ALA A 684 -12.88 -30.46 4.98
CA ALA A 684 -12.20 -31.73 4.81
C ALA A 684 -12.28 -32.28 3.36
N ILE A 685 -13.07 -31.69 2.47
CA ILE A 685 -13.20 -32.10 1.08
C ILE A 685 -11.95 -31.74 0.31
N GLY A 686 -11.25 -32.76 -0.22
CA GLY A 686 -10.02 -32.56 -1.01
C GLY A 686 -10.24 -32.56 -2.53
N ASP A 687 -11.47 -32.68 -3.01
CA ASP A 687 -11.82 -32.64 -4.42
C ASP A 687 -11.81 -31.20 -4.93
N THR A 688 -10.83 -30.84 -5.78
CA THR A 688 -10.61 -29.48 -6.29
C THR A 688 -11.66 -29.03 -7.31
N ASP A 689 -12.48 -29.93 -7.82
CA ASP A 689 -13.63 -29.57 -8.64
C ASP A 689 -14.78 -29.01 -7.78
N GLN A 690 -14.72 -29.21 -6.47
CA GLN A 690 -15.63 -28.62 -5.50
C GLN A 690 -15.03 -27.38 -4.84
N LEU A 691 -15.88 -26.41 -4.49
CA LEU A 691 -15.44 -25.14 -3.93
C LEU A 691 -14.57 -25.27 -2.67
N PRO A 692 -14.90 -26.11 -1.66
CA PRO A 692 -14.03 -26.30 -0.49
C PRO A 692 -12.67 -26.86 -0.85
N GLY A 693 -12.59 -27.85 -1.76
CA GLY A 693 -11.34 -28.45 -2.20
C GLY A 693 -10.46 -27.45 -2.97
N LYS A 694 -11.04 -26.60 -3.84
CA LYS A 694 -10.33 -25.52 -4.52
C LYS A 694 -9.68 -24.55 -3.51
N TRP A 695 -10.41 -24.10 -2.50
CA TRP A 695 -9.87 -23.21 -1.48
C TRP A 695 -8.87 -23.92 -0.56
N GLY A 696 -9.06 -25.23 -0.31
CA GLY A 696 -8.08 -26.08 0.36
C GLY A 696 -6.75 -26.15 -0.39
N GLU A 697 -6.79 -26.28 -1.71
CA GLU A 697 -5.60 -26.24 -2.55
C GLU A 697 -4.89 -24.87 -2.47
N TYR A 698 -5.61 -23.74 -2.57
CA TYR A 698 -5.04 -22.41 -2.36
C TYR A 698 -4.39 -22.29 -0.97
N LEU A 699 -5.02 -22.82 0.08
CA LEU A 699 -4.46 -22.80 1.43
C LEU A 699 -3.12 -23.55 1.50
N LEU A 700 -3.04 -24.75 0.95
CA LEU A 700 -1.82 -25.54 0.91
C LEU A 700 -0.73 -24.87 0.07
N ALA A 701 -1.05 -24.43 -1.14
CA ALA A 701 -0.12 -23.77 -2.07
C ALA A 701 0.42 -22.45 -1.52
N SER A 702 -0.42 -21.69 -0.81
CA SER A 702 -0.09 -20.38 -0.26
C SER A 702 1.11 -20.41 0.70
N ARG A 703 1.41 -21.55 1.33
CA ARG A 703 2.53 -21.68 2.26
C ARG A 703 3.89 -21.48 1.58
N ALA A 704 4.00 -21.77 0.29
CA ALA A 704 5.21 -21.52 -0.47
C ALA A 704 5.47 -20.02 -0.74
N THR A 705 4.42 -19.22 -0.83
CA THR A 705 4.52 -17.81 -1.27
C THR A 705 5.28 -16.91 -0.29
N THR A 706 5.26 -17.21 1.00
CA THR A 706 6.05 -16.53 2.04
C THR A 706 7.48 -17.07 2.16
N ILE A 707 7.86 -18.06 1.35
CA ILE A 707 9.18 -18.70 1.35
C ILE A 707 9.97 -18.30 0.11
N TYR A 708 9.44 -18.55 -1.09
CA TYR A 708 10.16 -18.28 -2.35
C TYR A 708 10.30 -16.76 -2.63
N GLY A 709 11.26 -16.39 -3.46
CA GLY A 709 11.54 -14.97 -3.80
C GLY A 709 12.02 -14.14 -2.60
N GLY A 710 12.56 -14.78 -1.55
CA GLY A 710 12.95 -14.24 -0.26
C GLY A 710 11.82 -14.36 0.76
N THR A 711 12.13 -15.00 1.90
CA THR A 711 11.14 -15.24 2.96
C THR A 711 10.59 -13.94 3.55
N SER A 712 9.47 -14.03 4.27
CA SER A 712 8.90 -12.87 5.00
C SER A 712 9.94 -12.19 5.89
N GLU A 713 10.79 -12.97 6.56
CA GLU A 713 11.85 -12.47 7.43
C GLU A 713 12.94 -11.72 6.64
N VAL A 714 13.29 -12.21 5.45
CA VAL A 714 14.21 -11.53 4.53
C VAL A 714 13.61 -10.22 4.02
N GLN A 715 12.30 -10.20 3.70
CA GLN A 715 11.63 -8.96 3.30
C GLN A 715 11.62 -7.94 4.44
N LEU A 716 11.32 -8.37 5.68
CA LEU A 716 11.37 -7.51 6.86
C LEU A 716 12.78 -6.96 7.12
N ASN A 717 13.82 -7.78 6.96
CA ASN A 717 15.20 -7.30 7.03
C ASN A 717 15.51 -6.24 5.96
N ILE A 718 15.08 -6.45 4.72
CA ILE A 718 15.26 -5.47 3.63
C ILE A 718 14.55 -4.15 3.96
N ILE A 719 13.30 -4.20 4.44
CA ILE A 719 12.54 -3.02 4.85
C ILE A 719 13.29 -2.28 5.96
N ALA A 720 13.67 -2.99 7.01
CA ALA A 720 14.34 -2.41 8.17
C ALA A 720 15.70 -1.80 7.82
N GLU A 721 16.53 -2.51 7.06
CA GLU A 721 17.90 -2.10 6.78
C GLU A 721 17.98 -1.05 5.67
N ARG A 722 17.11 -1.11 4.65
CA ARG A 722 17.18 -0.23 3.47
C ARG A 722 16.27 0.97 3.55
N LEU A 723 15.04 0.84 4.08
CA LEU A 723 14.13 1.97 4.27
C LEU A 723 14.36 2.67 5.59
N LEU A 724 14.40 1.92 6.69
CA LEU A 724 14.54 2.50 8.01
C LEU A 724 16.01 2.74 8.41
N GLY A 725 16.98 2.17 7.70
CA GLY A 725 18.41 2.35 7.98
C GLY A 725 18.86 1.71 9.29
N LEU A 726 18.17 0.64 9.74
CA LEU A 726 18.58 -0.10 10.92
C LEU A 726 19.90 -0.86 10.68
N PRO A 727 20.72 -1.07 11.71
CA PRO A 727 21.99 -1.75 11.57
C PRO A 727 21.81 -3.23 11.21
N ARG A 728 22.71 -3.75 10.39
CA ARG A 728 22.75 -5.16 10.02
C ARG A 728 23.13 -6.03 11.21
N ASP A 729 22.73 -7.29 11.14
CA ASP A 729 23.23 -8.30 12.08
C ASP A 729 24.76 -8.45 11.91
N PRO A 730 25.48 -8.78 12.99
CA PRO A 730 26.93 -8.93 12.97
C PRO A 730 27.43 -9.96 11.96
#